data_5904e78614f29cdc3d5bd7e67b17cac9
#
_entry.id   5904e78614f29cdc3d5bd7e67b17cac9
#
_cell.length_a   1.000
_cell.length_b   1.000
_cell.length_c   1.000
_cell.angle_alpha   90.00
_cell.angle_beta   90.00
_cell.angle_gamma   90.00
#
_symmetry.space_group_name_H-M   'P 1'
#
loop_
_entity.id
_entity.type
_entity.pdbx_description
1 polymer ?
#
loop_
_entity_poly.entity_id
_entity_poly.type
_entity_poly.pdbx_seq_one_letter_code
_entity_poly.pdbx_strand_id
1 'polypeptide(L)'
;MLSAFLQDKLGLGLAILKPHVERLANMEIASRYESLAQDYAYMLRFMTEGYKDPQREKLYGEMLAKGYHIASDVRRMLRIVNDTALTSLQKTVEGNDNSSNALIEALRDGSLDAKAHYEALNRAFVSIFLSPDWREQEQRLWTAFLISSEVKSEDAQVIISAIMLGCMLGYCMEKYKTLCYVFMTSEDMYVRQRAFVGWVLCYQMGNRLMKRDAETQDMLVEQMLEDENTASELVQLIMQVIICTEAEKDNKMIQKEIMPDILKGNHFKFSPKDGFVEKDETMDDILNPGESELAMEKMEQGIKRMSNMQKAGVDIFYAGFSQMKRYPFFYKLVNWFMPFDIKHPDLGESILNDENLQSIAKVFTTPTLCSSDKYSFLFALKSVLPTLPEDIRKAMAGGEMAIVGMGNIDNAITEESAYVRRMYLQDLYRFFKLSPQVKMPNVFTETLWMSGLADKPQLKGRCVELAKFLLRHDKLAVASEVAQKAEDSEERSLVLATVAEKKGEDPLEHYKSVLATNGDSVPVIKGIARYYLQNGNGEALPYCLRLCELCPDVFAYELNRLHAFVLAGKVEENLNDFYRLDFEHPDDPKVKRLIAWALLCLGRFEKAEELYLRILEGKWGETSKNDFLCMIDLYFFSGNMRKCVEACLNFLDAYPLKDSELSGRWNELYSVLEEEFALLKQYHKYSASDVSLLVDAVLGE
;
A
#
# COMPACT_ATOMS: atom_id res chain seq x y z
N MET A 1 -23.39 6.77 -19.39
CA MET A 1 -23.69 8.19 -19.62
C MET A 1 -22.42 8.99 -20.01
N LEU A 2 -21.49 9.24 -19.09
CA LEU A 2 -20.30 10.09 -19.35
C LEU A 2 -19.45 9.61 -20.54
N SER A 3 -19.26 8.31 -20.70
CA SER A 3 -18.38 7.76 -21.75
C SER A 3 -18.84 8.09 -23.18
N ALA A 4 -20.13 8.29 -23.43
CA ALA A 4 -20.62 8.69 -24.73
C ALA A 4 -20.18 10.12 -25.09
N PHE A 5 -20.20 11.04 -24.12
CA PHE A 5 -19.72 12.41 -24.31
C PHE A 5 -18.20 12.47 -24.47
N LEU A 6 -17.46 11.64 -23.72
CA LEU A 6 -16.00 11.51 -23.84
C LEU A 6 -15.54 10.91 -25.18
N GLN A 7 -16.43 10.20 -25.88
CA GLN A 7 -16.21 9.64 -27.22
C GLN A 7 -16.79 10.52 -28.35
N ASP A 8 -17.07 11.75 -28.05
CA ASP A 8 -17.67 12.72 -29.02
C ASP A 8 -19.02 12.30 -29.63
N LYS A 9 -19.81 11.47 -28.90
CA LYS A 9 -21.10 10.93 -29.37
C LYS A 9 -22.27 11.66 -28.71
N LEU A 10 -22.46 12.95 -29.03
CA LEU A 10 -23.46 13.81 -28.40
C LEU A 10 -24.87 13.23 -28.45
N GLY A 11 -25.36 12.81 -29.62
CA GLY A 11 -26.69 12.27 -29.80
C GLY A 11 -26.94 11.00 -28.98
N LEU A 12 -25.96 10.08 -28.95
CA LEU A 12 -26.02 8.89 -28.13
C LEU A 12 -26.01 9.25 -26.64
N GLY A 13 -25.17 10.22 -26.26
CA GLY A 13 -25.09 10.72 -24.88
C GLY A 13 -26.43 11.26 -24.40
N LEU A 14 -27.08 12.10 -25.19
CA LEU A 14 -28.41 12.67 -24.92
C LEU A 14 -29.49 11.58 -24.81
N ALA A 15 -29.49 10.60 -25.73
CA ALA A 15 -30.45 9.51 -25.71
C ALA A 15 -30.31 8.64 -24.41
N ILE A 16 -29.07 8.34 -24.00
CA ILE A 16 -28.80 7.59 -22.75
C ILE A 16 -29.19 8.44 -21.52
N LEU A 17 -28.98 9.75 -21.56
CA LEU A 17 -29.20 10.65 -20.43
C LEU A 17 -30.68 10.89 -20.15
N LYS A 18 -31.53 10.94 -21.17
CA LYS A 18 -32.95 11.27 -21.10
C LYS A 18 -33.74 10.53 -20.01
N PRO A 19 -33.76 9.18 -19.96
CA PRO A 19 -34.54 8.45 -18.95
C PRO A 19 -34.07 8.71 -17.52
N HIS A 20 -32.80 9.07 -17.34
CA HIS A 20 -32.24 9.40 -16.02
C HIS A 20 -32.67 10.81 -15.56
N VAL A 21 -32.72 11.77 -16.47
CA VAL A 21 -33.25 13.12 -16.20
C VAL A 21 -34.74 13.04 -15.82
N GLU A 22 -35.54 12.30 -16.59
CA GLU A 22 -36.96 12.08 -16.29
C GLU A 22 -37.17 11.41 -14.92
N ARG A 23 -36.34 10.43 -14.57
CA ARG A 23 -36.42 9.73 -13.27
C ARG A 23 -36.12 10.66 -12.08
N LEU A 24 -35.20 11.60 -12.21
CA LEU A 24 -34.82 12.51 -11.13
C LEU A 24 -35.89 13.58 -10.83
N ALA A 25 -36.78 13.87 -11.77
CA ALA A 25 -37.82 14.89 -11.66
C ALA A 25 -37.32 16.26 -11.14
N ASN A 26 -36.08 16.61 -11.50
CA ASN A 26 -35.46 17.89 -11.12
C ASN A 26 -35.64 18.87 -12.27
N MET A 27 -36.38 19.97 -12.00
CA MET A 27 -36.77 20.96 -13.00
C MET A 27 -35.55 21.68 -13.61
N GLU A 28 -34.53 21.98 -12.85
CA GLU A 28 -33.31 22.68 -13.32
C GLU A 28 -32.53 21.80 -14.32
N ILE A 29 -32.30 20.54 -13.93
CA ILE A 29 -31.59 19.58 -14.80
C ILE A 29 -32.41 19.29 -16.05
N ALA A 30 -33.73 19.14 -15.94
CA ALA A 30 -34.62 18.91 -17.08
C ALA A 30 -34.56 20.10 -18.06
N SER A 31 -34.65 21.34 -17.56
CA SER A 31 -34.54 22.54 -18.39
C SER A 31 -33.18 22.63 -19.11
N ARG A 32 -32.08 22.36 -18.43
CA ARG A 32 -30.74 22.35 -19.05
C ARG A 32 -30.62 21.26 -20.13
N TYR A 33 -31.18 20.08 -19.87
CA TYR A 33 -31.20 18.98 -20.83
C TYR A 33 -32.06 19.33 -22.07
N GLU A 34 -33.27 19.87 -21.90
CA GLU A 34 -34.16 20.22 -22.95
C GLU A 34 -33.57 21.31 -23.86
N SER A 35 -32.97 22.36 -23.26
CA SER A 35 -32.26 23.39 -24.01
C SER A 35 -31.14 22.78 -24.86
N LEU A 36 -30.31 21.92 -24.30
CA LEU A 36 -29.22 21.27 -25.04
C LEU A 36 -29.73 20.35 -26.15
N ALA A 37 -30.81 19.61 -25.91
CA ALA A 37 -31.43 18.73 -26.90
C ALA A 37 -32.03 19.53 -28.08
N GLN A 38 -32.63 20.68 -27.78
CA GLN A 38 -33.12 21.62 -28.81
C GLN A 38 -31.97 22.20 -29.63
N ASP A 39 -30.94 22.71 -29.03
CA ASP A 39 -29.73 23.22 -29.70
C ASP A 39 -29.14 22.16 -30.63
N TYR A 40 -29.05 20.93 -30.18
CA TYR A 40 -28.57 19.81 -30.99
C TYR A 40 -29.51 19.47 -32.13
N ALA A 41 -30.82 19.48 -31.92
CA ALA A 41 -31.80 19.26 -32.97
C ALA A 41 -31.72 20.37 -34.07
N TYR A 42 -31.53 21.64 -33.69
CA TYR A 42 -31.29 22.73 -34.65
C TYR A 42 -30.00 22.49 -35.44
N MET A 43 -28.92 22.12 -34.82
CA MET A 43 -27.65 21.83 -35.51
C MET A 43 -27.82 20.70 -36.53
N LEU A 44 -28.51 19.60 -36.16
CA LEU A 44 -28.80 18.50 -37.07
C LEU A 44 -29.64 18.95 -38.28
N ARG A 45 -30.67 19.76 -38.03
CA ARG A 45 -31.51 20.31 -39.09
C ARG A 45 -30.72 21.18 -40.08
N PHE A 46 -29.91 22.12 -39.59
CA PHE A 46 -29.04 22.95 -40.42
C PHE A 46 -28.06 22.10 -41.25
N MET A 47 -27.52 21.04 -40.65
CA MET A 47 -26.62 20.12 -41.34
C MET A 47 -27.35 19.37 -42.48
N THR A 48 -28.54 18.84 -42.19
CA THR A 48 -29.34 18.07 -43.17
C THR A 48 -29.88 18.95 -44.31
N GLU A 49 -30.14 20.24 -44.05
CA GLU A 49 -30.53 21.24 -45.07
C GLU A 49 -29.32 21.73 -45.91
N GLY A 50 -28.08 21.24 -45.61
CA GLY A 50 -26.89 21.51 -46.42
C GLY A 50 -26.18 22.83 -46.09
N TYR A 51 -26.56 23.51 -45.03
CA TYR A 51 -25.87 24.75 -44.60
C TYR A 51 -24.46 24.47 -44.10
N LYS A 52 -23.50 25.27 -44.59
CA LYS A 52 -22.11 25.27 -44.12
C LYS A 52 -21.98 26.25 -42.96
N ASP A 53 -21.67 25.73 -41.79
CA ASP A 53 -21.39 26.54 -40.61
C ASP A 53 -19.91 26.38 -40.21
N PRO A 54 -19.09 27.45 -40.32
CA PRO A 54 -17.69 27.44 -39.94
C PRO A 54 -17.47 27.24 -38.46
N GLN A 55 -18.47 27.49 -37.60
CA GLN A 55 -18.38 27.35 -36.14
C GLN A 55 -18.94 26.01 -35.64
N ARG A 56 -19.41 25.13 -36.52
CA ARG A 56 -20.08 23.87 -36.17
C ARG A 56 -19.25 23.02 -35.22
N GLU A 57 -17.97 22.87 -35.52
CA GLU A 57 -17.06 22.07 -34.70
C GLU A 57 -16.92 22.65 -33.27
N LYS A 58 -16.75 23.94 -33.15
CA LYS A 58 -16.68 24.66 -31.89
C LYS A 58 -17.98 24.51 -31.08
N LEU A 59 -19.11 24.77 -31.71
CA LEU A 59 -20.45 24.67 -31.11
C LEU A 59 -20.73 23.21 -30.66
N TYR A 60 -20.34 22.22 -31.47
CA TYR A 60 -20.48 20.81 -31.12
C TYR A 60 -19.66 20.45 -29.87
N GLY A 61 -18.42 20.93 -29.77
CA GLY A 61 -17.58 20.78 -28.61
C GLY A 61 -18.16 21.43 -27.35
N GLU A 62 -18.76 22.63 -27.48
CA GLU A 62 -19.46 23.29 -26.37
C GLU A 62 -20.70 22.51 -25.91
N MET A 63 -21.46 21.94 -26.86
CA MET A 63 -22.61 21.08 -26.53
C MET A 63 -22.18 19.76 -25.85
N LEU A 64 -21.08 19.15 -26.29
CA LEU A 64 -20.50 17.97 -25.62
C LEU A 64 -20.14 18.29 -24.20
N ALA A 65 -19.46 19.40 -23.93
CA ALA A 65 -19.10 19.83 -22.59
C ALA A 65 -20.35 20.06 -21.71
N LYS A 66 -21.37 20.78 -22.23
CA LYS A 66 -22.66 20.96 -21.54
C LYS A 66 -23.31 19.60 -21.21
N GLY A 67 -23.34 18.67 -22.17
CA GLY A 67 -23.89 17.32 -22.00
C GLY A 67 -23.15 16.52 -20.93
N TYR A 68 -21.83 16.59 -20.93
CA TYR A 68 -20.99 15.96 -19.93
C TYR A 68 -21.28 16.48 -18.52
N HIS A 69 -21.38 17.81 -18.33
CA HIS A 69 -21.71 18.41 -17.04
C HIS A 69 -23.10 18.04 -16.56
N ILE A 70 -24.13 18.04 -17.45
CA ILE A 70 -25.47 17.57 -17.10
C ILE A 70 -25.43 16.11 -16.68
N ALA A 71 -24.69 15.26 -17.40
CA ALA A 71 -24.56 13.84 -17.08
C ALA A 71 -23.79 13.60 -15.75
N SER A 72 -22.81 14.45 -15.43
CA SER A 72 -22.11 14.45 -14.14
C SER A 72 -23.05 14.77 -13.00
N ASP A 73 -23.84 15.84 -13.11
CA ASP A 73 -24.85 16.23 -12.13
C ASP A 73 -25.91 15.15 -11.93
N VAL A 74 -26.43 14.59 -13.02
CA VAL A 74 -27.40 13.48 -12.96
C VAL A 74 -26.81 12.27 -12.24
N ARG A 75 -25.58 11.88 -12.58
CA ARG A 75 -24.91 10.76 -11.94
C ARG A 75 -24.74 10.99 -10.44
N ARG A 76 -24.35 12.18 -10.03
CA ARG A 76 -24.19 12.56 -8.63
C ARG A 76 -25.54 12.53 -7.89
N MET A 77 -26.59 13.14 -8.46
CA MET A 77 -27.91 13.14 -7.82
C MET A 77 -28.50 11.73 -7.73
N LEU A 78 -28.35 10.90 -8.77
CA LEU A 78 -28.77 9.48 -8.69
C LEU A 78 -28.04 8.72 -7.58
N ARG A 79 -26.76 9.03 -7.35
CA ARG A 79 -26.00 8.45 -6.26
C ARG A 79 -26.54 8.90 -4.91
N ILE A 80 -26.85 10.19 -4.74
CA ILE A 80 -27.43 10.73 -3.51
C ILE A 80 -28.80 10.07 -3.23
N VAL A 81 -29.68 10.02 -4.23
CA VAL A 81 -31.05 9.46 -4.08
C VAL A 81 -31.05 7.95 -3.83
N ASN A 82 -30.09 7.22 -4.40
CA ASN A 82 -30.00 5.77 -4.23
C ASN A 82 -29.23 5.36 -2.94
N ASP A 83 -28.59 6.30 -2.24
CA ASP A 83 -27.88 6.07 -0.98
C ASP A 83 -28.66 6.72 0.17
N THR A 84 -29.17 5.88 1.08
CA THR A 84 -29.98 6.34 2.22
C THR A 84 -29.22 7.27 3.15
N ALA A 85 -27.90 7.07 3.31
CA ALA A 85 -27.07 7.92 4.15
C ALA A 85 -26.87 9.29 3.53
N LEU A 86 -26.59 9.36 2.22
CA LEU A 86 -26.44 10.64 1.50
C LEU A 86 -27.78 11.40 1.45
N THR A 87 -28.90 10.68 1.24
CA THR A 87 -30.25 11.28 1.31
C THR A 87 -30.55 11.84 2.70
N SER A 88 -30.15 11.12 3.76
CA SER A 88 -30.33 11.59 5.12
C SER A 88 -29.50 12.85 5.40
N LEU A 89 -28.24 12.89 4.95
CA LEU A 89 -27.41 14.08 5.05
C LEU A 89 -28.00 15.27 4.28
N GLN A 90 -28.52 15.07 3.08
CA GLN A 90 -29.14 16.13 2.30
C GLN A 90 -30.32 16.76 3.06
N LYS A 91 -31.16 15.94 3.71
CA LYS A 91 -32.28 16.42 4.52
C LYS A 91 -31.84 17.31 5.70
N THR A 92 -30.64 17.14 6.25
CA THR A 92 -30.16 17.98 7.37
C THR A 92 -29.90 19.42 6.97
N VAL A 93 -29.72 19.69 5.69
CA VAL A 93 -29.43 21.05 5.16
C VAL A 93 -30.58 21.62 4.34
N GLU A 94 -31.63 20.82 4.05
CA GLU A 94 -32.83 21.30 3.35
C GLU A 94 -33.55 22.40 4.10
N GLY A 95 -34.13 23.36 3.38
CA GLY A 95 -34.86 24.48 3.94
C GLY A 95 -34.00 25.67 4.42
N ASN A 96 -32.67 25.55 4.34
CA ASN A 96 -31.76 26.63 4.62
C ASN A 96 -31.22 27.28 3.34
N ASP A 97 -30.78 28.55 3.47
CA ASP A 97 -29.98 29.16 2.41
C ASP A 97 -28.55 28.57 2.47
N ASN A 98 -28.26 27.69 1.50
CA ASN A 98 -26.96 27.01 1.36
C ASN A 98 -26.11 27.62 0.24
N SER A 99 -26.41 28.88 -0.17
CA SER A 99 -25.53 29.61 -1.08
C SER A 99 -24.15 29.84 -0.45
N SER A 100 -23.12 29.88 -1.28
CA SER A 100 -21.72 30.05 -0.80
C SER A 100 -21.59 31.33 0.05
N ASN A 101 -22.29 32.41 -0.30
CA ASN A 101 -22.28 33.66 0.48
C ASN A 101 -22.87 33.45 1.88
N ALA A 102 -24.06 32.85 1.98
CA ALA A 102 -24.72 32.64 3.28
C ALA A 102 -23.92 31.69 4.18
N LEU A 103 -23.30 30.67 3.62
CA LEU A 103 -22.44 29.75 4.37
C LEU A 103 -21.16 30.44 4.86
N ILE A 104 -20.53 31.28 4.04
CA ILE A 104 -19.30 32.01 4.39
C ILE A 104 -19.63 33.07 5.46
N GLU A 105 -20.77 33.81 5.34
CA GLU A 105 -21.20 34.75 6.35
C GLU A 105 -21.44 34.08 7.71
N ALA A 106 -22.10 32.92 7.71
CA ALA A 106 -22.33 32.17 8.95
C ALA A 106 -21.03 31.69 9.61
N LEU A 107 -20.01 31.30 8.82
CA LEU A 107 -18.69 30.90 9.35
C LEU A 107 -17.87 32.10 9.86
N ARG A 108 -18.09 33.30 9.33
CA ARG A 108 -17.42 34.54 9.77
C ARG A 108 -18.12 35.22 10.93
N ASP A 109 -19.30 34.78 11.34
CA ASP A 109 -20.04 35.37 12.42
C ASP A 109 -19.37 35.08 13.78
N GLY A 110 -18.57 36.01 14.24
CA GLY A 110 -17.87 35.95 15.54
C GLY A 110 -18.79 36.07 16.79
N SER A 111 -20.09 36.29 16.60
CA SER A 111 -21.06 36.35 17.69
C SER A 111 -21.60 34.97 18.11
N LEU A 112 -21.37 33.94 17.30
CA LEU A 112 -21.84 32.60 17.56
C LEU A 112 -21.05 31.94 18.71
N ASP A 113 -21.77 31.26 19.59
CA ASP A 113 -21.13 30.37 20.56
C ASP A 113 -20.48 29.13 19.85
N ALA A 114 -19.65 28.37 20.58
CA ALA A 114 -18.93 27.25 20.03
C ALA A 114 -19.84 26.18 19.38
N LYS A 115 -21.03 25.97 19.94
CA LYS A 115 -22.01 25.01 19.44
C LYS A 115 -22.68 25.51 18.15
N ALA A 116 -23.12 26.74 18.13
CA ALA A 116 -23.76 27.35 16.96
C ALA A 116 -22.74 27.47 15.79
N HIS A 117 -21.49 27.85 16.08
CA HIS A 117 -20.42 27.88 15.09
C HIS A 117 -20.15 26.50 14.50
N TYR A 118 -20.07 25.48 15.35
CA TYR A 118 -19.90 24.10 14.89
C TYR A 118 -21.08 23.61 14.02
N GLU A 119 -22.31 23.96 14.37
CA GLU A 119 -23.49 23.65 13.57
C GLU A 119 -23.45 24.35 12.20
N ALA A 120 -22.99 25.62 12.16
CA ALA A 120 -22.73 26.31 10.89
C ALA A 120 -21.65 25.63 10.04
N LEU A 121 -20.56 25.20 10.66
CA LEU A 121 -19.48 24.46 10.00
C LEU A 121 -19.96 23.12 9.46
N ASN A 122 -20.73 22.35 10.24
CA ASN A 122 -21.33 21.10 9.78
C ASN A 122 -22.29 21.31 8.59
N ARG A 123 -23.13 22.36 8.65
CA ARG A 123 -24.01 22.74 7.54
C ARG A 123 -23.20 23.08 6.29
N ALA A 124 -22.16 23.89 6.40
CA ALA A 124 -21.28 24.23 5.29
C ALA A 124 -20.58 22.98 4.71
N PHE A 125 -20.06 22.11 5.58
CA PHE A 125 -19.45 20.86 5.17
C PHE A 125 -20.39 19.98 4.34
N VAL A 126 -21.60 19.71 4.85
CA VAL A 126 -22.58 18.86 4.16
C VAL A 126 -23.04 19.50 2.86
N SER A 127 -23.31 20.82 2.87
CA SER A 127 -23.73 21.55 1.68
C SER A 127 -22.69 21.53 0.57
N ILE A 128 -21.41 21.73 0.90
CA ILE A 128 -20.29 21.66 -0.07
C ILE A 128 -20.08 20.24 -0.58
N PHE A 129 -20.10 19.25 0.31
CA PHE A 129 -19.94 17.84 -0.07
C PHE A 129 -20.99 17.38 -1.07
N LEU A 130 -22.25 17.74 -0.87
CA LEU A 130 -23.37 17.36 -1.72
C LEU A 130 -23.66 18.34 -2.87
N SER A 131 -22.99 19.52 -2.91
CA SER A 131 -23.26 20.57 -3.90
C SER A 131 -23.07 20.11 -5.34
N PRO A 132 -23.82 20.68 -6.28
CA PRO A 132 -23.62 20.50 -7.71
C PRO A 132 -22.25 20.99 -8.19
N ASP A 133 -22.02 20.88 -9.49
CA ASP A 133 -20.83 21.48 -10.08
C ASP A 133 -20.79 22.97 -9.78
N TRP A 134 -19.65 23.41 -9.27
CA TRP A 134 -19.41 24.81 -8.98
C TRP A 134 -19.17 25.60 -10.26
N ARG A 135 -19.51 26.88 -10.21
CA ARG A 135 -19.09 27.86 -11.21
C ARG A 135 -17.85 28.60 -10.72
N GLU A 136 -17.23 29.36 -11.59
CA GLU A 136 -16.03 30.14 -11.27
C GLU A 136 -16.24 31.11 -10.09
N GLN A 137 -17.47 31.60 -9.88
CA GLN A 137 -17.80 32.47 -8.75
C GLN A 137 -17.67 31.74 -7.42
N GLU A 138 -18.22 30.53 -7.29
CA GLU A 138 -18.10 29.71 -6.08
C GLU A 138 -16.64 29.35 -5.81
N GLN A 139 -15.90 28.99 -6.84
CA GLN A 139 -14.48 28.69 -6.76
C GLN A 139 -13.70 29.88 -6.17
N ARG A 140 -13.92 31.10 -6.69
CA ARG A 140 -13.25 32.31 -6.21
C ARG A 140 -13.63 32.65 -4.76
N LEU A 141 -14.90 32.54 -4.40
CA LEU A 141 -15.39 32.82 -3.04
C LEU A 141 -14.76 31.87 -2.02
N TRP A 142 -14.80 30.57 -2.30
CA TRP A 142 -14.24 29.58 -1.37
C TRP A 142 -12.71 29.63 -1.32
N THR A 143 -12.03 29.89 -2.43
CA THR A 143 -10.58 30.10 -2.40
C THR A 143 -10.21 31.30 -1.53
N ALA A 144 -10.87 32.44 -1.73
CA ALA A 144 -10.62 33.65 -0.93
C ALA A 144 -10.92 33.46 0.55
N PHE A 145 -11.96 32.67 0.90
CA PHE A 145 -12.26 32.30 2.29
C PHE A 145 -11.13 31.46 2.88
N LEU A 146 -10.70 30.41 2.20
CA LEU A 146 -9.74 29.41 2.73
C LEU A 146 -8.32 29.96 2.90
N ILE A 147 -7.92 30.98 2.15
CA ILE A 147 -6.60 31.62 2.27
C ILE A 147 -6.60 32.84 3.19
N SER A 148 -7.76 33.24 3.69
CA SER A 148 -7.89 34.43 4.57
C SER A 148 -7.30 34.16 5.93
N SER A 149 -6.46 35.06 6.44
CA SER A 149 -5.92 35.01 7.80
C SER A 149 -6.94 35.21 8.90
N GLU A 150 -8.16 35.68 8.56
CA GLU A 150 -9.28 35.85 9.49
C GLU A 150 -10.01 34.53 9.78
N VAL A 151 -9.81 33.50 8.94
CA VAL A 151 -10.48 32.21 9.07
C VAL A 151 -9.64 31.31 9.97
N LYS A 152 -10.29 30.62 10.90
CA LYS A 152 -9.61 29.65 11.77
C LYS A 152 -9.05 28.50 10.92
N SER A 153 -7.82 28.09 11.21
CA SER A 153 -7.16 26.96 10.52
C SER A 153 -8.03 25.70 10.53
N GLU A 154 -8.66 25.40 11.67
CA GLU A 154 -9.52 24.23 11.85
C GLU A 154 -10.72 24.23 10.90
N ASP A 155 -11.38 25.39 10.75
CA ASP A 155 -12.53 25.54 9.86
C ASP A 155 -12.10 25.37 8.39
N ALA A 156 -11.00 26.01 7.99
CA ALA A 156 -10.45 25.88 6.65
C ALA A 156 -10.08 24.42 6.32
N GLN A 157 -9.45 23.72 7.26
CA GLN A 157 -9.10 22.30 7.12
C GLN A 157 -10.33 21.41 6.90
N VAL A 158 -11.42 21.66 7.60
CA VAL A 158 -12.69 20.92 7.47
C VAL A 158 -13.34 21.20 6.13
N ILE A 159 -13.40 22.47 5.71
CA ILE A 159 -14.00 22.87 4.42
C ILE A 159 -13.21 22.30 3.24
N ILE A 160 -11.87 22.26 3.28
CA ILE A 160 -11.05 21.59 2.27
C ILE A 160 -11.43 20.10 2.15
N SER A 161 -11.64 19.43 3.29
CA SER A 161 -12.06 18.02 3.28
C SER A 161 -13.44 17.84 2.63
N ALA A 162 -14.37 18.78 2.86
CA ALA A 162 -15.68 18.77 2.19
C ALA A 162 -15.56 18.96 0.68
N ILE A 163 -14.72 19.90 0.22
CA ILE A 163 -14.46 20.16 -1.20
C ILE A 163 -13.86 18.91 -1.87
N MET A 164 -12.86 18.31 -1.24
CA MET A 164 -12.23 17.06 -1.71
C MET A 164 -13.26 15.94 -1.84
N LEU A 165 -14.04 15.66 -0.80
CA LEU A 165 -15.08 14.63 -0.84
C LEU A 165 -16.15 14.92 -1.89
N GLY A 166 -16.56 16.18 -2.03
CA GLY A 166 -17.50 16.61 -3.06
C GLY A 166 -16.95 16.39 -4.48
N CYS A 167 -15.66 16.64 -4.69
CA CYS A 167 -14.98 16.35 -5.95
C CYS A 167 -14.87 14.82 -6.22
N MET A 168 -14.71 14.01 -5.19
CA MET A 168 -14.71 12.53 -5.30
C MET A 168 -16.11 11.97 -5.54
N LEU A 169 -17.16 12.61 -5.00
CA LEU A 169 -18.55 12.20 -5.21
C LEU A 169 -18.97 12.44 -6.67
N GLY A 170 -18.56 13.57 -7.24
CA GLY A 170 -18.72 13.93 -8.65
C GLY A 170 -17.63 14.92 -9.02
N TYR A 171 -16.75 14.52 -9.95
CA TYR A 171 -15.63 15.39 -10.36
C TYR A 171 -16.15 16.73 -10.87
N CYS A 172 -15.61 17.80 -10.29
CA CYS A 172 -15.93 19.19 -10.65
C CYS A 172 -14.61 19.95 -10.77
N MET A 173 -14.34 20.49 -11.95
CA MET A 173 -13.10 21.22 -12.24
C MET A 173 -12.90 22.42 -11.32
N GLU A 174 -13.97 23.16 -10.99
CA GLU A 174 -13.85 24.34 -10.14
C GLU A 174 -13.53 23.97 -8.67
N LYS A 175 -14.06 22.85 -8.15
CA LYS A 175 -13.64 22.30 -6.87
C LYS A 175 -12.17 21.84 -6.89
N TYR A 176 -11.77 21.19 -7.98
CA TYR A 176 -10.38 20.78 -8.17
C TYR A 176 -9.43 21.98 -8.20
N LYS A 177 -9.78 23.04 -8.98
CA LYS A 177 -9.02 24.31 -8.99
C LYS A 177 -8.90 24.93 -7.61
N THR A 178 -9.98 24.90 -6.81
CA THR A 178 -9.95 25.43 -5.44
C THR A 178 -8.86 24.73 -4.63
N LEU A 179 -8.80 23.38 -4.69
CA LEU A 179 -7.75 22.61 -3.98
C LEU A 179 -6.34 22.98 -4.46
N CYS A 180 -6.15 23.11 -5.79
CA CYS A 180 -4.85 23.52 -6.35
C CYS A 180 -4.46 24.95 -5.90
N TYR A 181 -5.37 25.92 -6.01
CA TYR A 181 -5.07 27.31 -5.66
C TYR A 181 -4.79 27.48 -4.17
N VAL A 182 -5.56 26.81 -3.30
CA VAL A 182 -5.30 26.85 -1.86
C VAL A 182 -3.94 26.22 -1.54
N PHE A 183 -3.57 25.11 -2.18
CA PHE A 183 -2.24 24.53 -2.03
C PHE A 183 -1.13 25.50 -2.42
N MET A 184 -1.28 26.22 -3.53
CA MET A 184 -0.26 27.16 -4.03
C MET A 184 -0.15 28.43 -3.21
N THR A 185 -1.24 28.88 -2.54
CA THR A 185 -1.30 30.22 -1.96
C THR A 185 -1.43 30.26 -0.44
N SER A 186 -1.85 29.16 0.21
CA SER A 186 -2.02 29.17 1.66
C SER A 186 -0.66 29.16 2.39
N GLU A 187 -0.53 30.07 3.37
CA GLU A 187 0.61 30.12 4.29
C GLU A 187 0.45 29.15 5.48
N ASP A 188 -0.79 28.75 5.77
CA ASP A 188 -1.07 27.75 6.81
C ASP A 188 -0.70 26.35 6.34
N MET A 189 0.25 25.74 7.02
CA MET A 189 0.77 24.41 6.66
C MET A 189 -0.30 23.31 6.72
N TYR A 190 -1.18 23.33 7.71
CA TYR A 190 -2.23 22.31 7.85
C TYR A 190 -3.26 22.42 6.72
N VAL A 191 -3.66 23.64 6.41
CA VAL A 191 -4.56 23.95 5.27
C VAL A 191 -3.90 23.55 3.96
N ARG A 192 -2.64 23.97 3.75
CA ARG A 192 -1.87 23.65 2.54
C ARG A 192 -1.70 22.15 2.35
N GLN A 193 -1.37 21.38 3.39
CA GLN A 193 -1.16 19.94 3.28
C GLN A 193 -2.48 19.17 3.06
N ARG A 194 -3.60 19.61 3.61
CA ARG A 194 -4.91 19.04 3.29
C ARG A 194 -5.31 19.31 1.83
N ALA A 195 -5.07 20.52 1.34
CA ALA A 195 -5.31 20.87 -0.05
C ALA A 195 -4.42 20.06 -0.99
N PHE A 196 -3.15 19.82 -0.61
CA PHE A 196 -2.21 18.96 -1.34
C PHE A 196 -2.76 17.53 -1.48
N VAL A 197 -3.09 16.89 -0.38
CA VAL A 197 -3.72 15.55 -0.40
C VAL A 197 -4.99 15.57 -1.24
N GLY A 198 -5.79 16.63 -1.11
CA GLY A 198 -7.05 16.78 -1.81
C GLY A 198 -6.91 16.78 -3.33
N TRP A 199 -6.04 17.62 -3.90
CA TRP A 199 -5.88 17.66 -5.35
C TRP A 199 -5.22 16.40 -5.90
N VAL A 200 -4.28 15.78 -5.16
CA VAL A 200 -3.63 14.54 -5.58
C VAL A 200 -4.64 13.40 -5.66
N LEU A 201 -5.45 13.20 -4.61
CA LEU A 201 -6.44 12.12 -4.58
C LEU A 201 -7.64 12.36 -5.51
N CYS A 202 -7.91 13.63 -5.88
CA CYS A 202 -8.95 13.99 -6.85
C CYS A 202 -8.44 13.99 -8.31
N TYR A 203 -7.14 13.83 -8.55
CA TYR A 203 -6.60 13.79 -9.91
C TYR A 203 -7.26 12.69 -10.74
N GLN A 204 -7.66 13.00 -11.95
CA GLN A 204 -8.28 12.07 -12.88
C GLN A 204 -7.37 11.85 -14.09
N MET A 205 -7.33 10.64 -14.61
CA MET A 205 -6.67 10.38 -15.89
C MET A 205 -7.39 11.12 -17.02
N GLY A 206 -6.64 11.68 -17.97
CA GLY A 206 -7.17 12.54 -19.02
C GLY A 206 -8.29 11.91 -19.85
N ASN A 207 -8.30 10.58 -20.03
CA ASN A 207 -9.36 9.85 -20.72
C ASN A 207 -10.71 9.79 -19.95
N ARG A 208 -10.74 10.26 -18.71
CA ARG A 208 -11.96 10.34 -17.87
C ARG A 208 -12.56 11.74 -17.83
N LEU A 209 -11.90 12.72 -18.45
CA LEU A 209 -12.29 14.12 -18.48
C LEU A 209 -12.56 14.59 -19.91
N MET A 210 -13.39 15.64 -20.05
CA MET A 210 -13.46 16.38 -21.28
C MET A 210 -12.10 17.00 -21.59
N LYS A 211 -11.74 17.08 -22.88
CA LYS A 211 -10.42 17.54 -23.34
C LYS A 211 -9.96 18.84 -22.67
N ARG A 212 -10.84 19.85 -22.61
CA ARG A 212 -10.56 21.14 -21.97
C ARG A 212 -10.23 21.00 -20.48
N ASP A 213 -10.97 20.14 -19.77
CA ASP A 213 -10.77 19.93 -18.33
C ASP A 213 -9.48 19.15 -18.08
N ALA A 214 -9.18 18.15 -18.92
CA ALA A 214 -7.92 17.43 -18.88
C ALA A 214 -6.71 18.36 -19.10
N GLU A 215 -6.76 19.21 -20.16
CA GLU A 215 -5.72 20.21 -20.43
C GLU A 215 -5.55 21.19 -19.28
N THR A 216 -6.66 21.66 -18.67
CA THR A 216 -6.62 22.57 -17.52
C THR A 216 -6.02 21.88 -16.29
N GLN A 217 -6.43 20.64 -16.01
CA GLN A 217 -5.88 19.86 -14.89
C GLN A 217 -4.38 19.63 -15.06
N ASP A 218 -3.95 19.24 -16.26
CA ASP A 218 -2.56 18.97 -16.57
C ASP A 218 -1.70 20.24 -16.44
N MET A 219 -2.18 21.38 -16.95
CA MET A 219 -1.50 22.67 -16.82
C MET A 219 -1.30 23.06 -15.34
N LEU A 220 -2.34 22.90 -14.50
CA LEU A 220 -2.23 23.21 -13.07
C LEU A 220 -1.23 22.29 -12.36
N VAL A 221 -1.26 21.00 -12.67
CA VAL A 221 -0.33 20.04 -12.08
C VAL A 221 1.10 20.34 -12.51
N GLU A 222 1.33 20.62 -13.78
CA GLU A 222 2.66 20.98 -14.30
C GLU A 222 3.18 22.26 -13.66
N GLN A 223 2.35 23.29 -13.52
CA GLN A 223 2.72 24.53 -12.84
C GLN A 223 3.11 24.27 -11.37
N MET A 224 2.39 23.41 -10.64
CA MET A 224 2.73 23.07 -9.26
C MET A 224 4.02 22.25 -9.17
N LEU A 225 4.30 21.40 -10.14
CA LEU A 225 5.48 20.54 -10.17
C LEU A 225 6.75 21.24 -10.72
N GLU A 226 6.66 22.48 -11.19
CA GLU A 226 7.84 23.32 -11.48
C GLU A 226 8.65 23.59 -10.21
N ASP A 227 8.01 23.62 -9.03
CA ASP A 227 8.69 23.63 -7.75
C ASP A 227 9.21 22.23 -7.40
N GLU A 228 10.53 22.09 -7.31
CA GLU A 228 11.21 20.82 -7.01
C GLU A 228 10.82 20.24 -5.65
N ASN A 229 10.50 21.09 -4.67
CA ASN A 229 10.01 20.66 -3.36
C ASN A 229 8.64 20.00 -3.50
N THR A 230 7.74 20.58 -4.28
CA THR A 230 6.41 20.01 -4.56
C THR A 230 6.51 18.66 -5.26
N ALA A 231 7.42 18.52 -6.22
CA ALA A 231 7.67 17.23 -6.89
C ALA A 231 8.18 16.17 -5.90
N SER A 232 9.07 16.56 -4.97
CA SER A 232 9.56 15.68 -3.89
C SER A 232 8.44 15.30 -2.93
N GLU A 233 7.65 16.27 -2.47
CA GLU A 233 6.50 16.05 -1.59
C GLU A 233 5.45 15.12 -2.23
N LEU A 234 5.26 15.20 -3.55
CA LEU A 234 4.33 14.32 -4.29
C LEU A 234 4.79 12.86 -4.25
N VAL A 235 6.08 12.59 -4.48
CA VAL A 235 6.62 11.23 -4.36
C VAL A 235 6.46 10.70 -2.94
N GLN A 236 6.76 11.54 -1.93
CA GLN A 236 6.55 11.17 -0.52
C GLN A 236 5.07 10.89 -0.21
N LEU A 237 4.14 11.69 -0.74
CA LEU A 237 2.71 11.47 -0.58
C LEU A 237 2.29 10.11 -1.15
N ILE A 238 2.75 9.79 -2.36
CA ILE A 238 2.46 8.49 -2.99
C ILE A 238 2.96 7.34 -2.10
N MET A 239 4.19 7.45 -1.58
CA MET A 239 4.74 6.46 -0.65
C MET A 239 3.90 6.35 0.64
N GLN A 240 3.48 7.47 1.22
CA GLN A 240 2.62 7.49 2.42
C GLN A 240 1.25 6.85 2.16
N VAL A 241 0.65 7.06 0.99
CA VAL A 241 -0.60 6.38 0.60
C VAL A 241 -0.41 4.87 0.53
N ILE A 242 0.68 4.39 -0.06
CA ILE A 242 0.99 2.96 -0.12
C ILE A 242 1.13 2.37 1.29
N ILE A 243 1.89 3.04 2.18
CA ILE A 243 2.04 2.60 3.58
C ILE A 243 0.67 2.51 4.27
N CYS A 244 -0.21 3.50 4.09
CA CYS A 244 -1.56 3.45 4.65
C CYS A 244 -2.36 2.22 4.16
N THR A 245 -2.18 1.79 2.91
CA THR A 245 -2.88 0.60 2.38
C THR A 245 -2.43 -0.70 3.04
N GLU A 246 -1.26 -0.73 3.65
CA GLU A 246 -0.67 -1.90 4.30
C GLU A 246 -0.97 -1.98 5.80
N ALA A 247 -1.61 -0.95 6.37
CA ALA A 247 -1.87 -0.86 7.81
C ALA A 247 -2.54 -2.11 8.42
N GLU A 248 -3.44 -2.78 7.70
CA GLU A 248 -4.08 -4.02 8.18
C GLU A 248 -3.11 -5.21 8.20
N LYS A 249 -2.21 -5.31 7.21
CA LYS A 249 -1.18 -6.36 7.11
C LYS A 249 -0.14 -6.17 8.21
N ASP A 250 0.37 -4.95 8.34
CA ASP A 250 1.36 -4.59 9.34
C ASP A 250 0.84 -4.84 10.74
N ASN A 251 -0.41 -4.50 10.96
CA ASN A 251 -1.06 -4.71 12.24
C ASN A 251 -1.24 -6.20 12.60
N LYS A 252 -1.60 -7.04 11.63
CA LYS A 252 -1.63 -8.50 11.86
C LYS A 252 -0.25 -9.04 12.23
N MET A 253 0.81 -8.53 11.61
CA MET A 253 2.20 -8.88 11.94
C MET A 253 2.56 -8.40 13.36
N ILE A 254 2.24 -7.15 13.70
CA ILE A 254 2.47 -6.61 15.05
C ILE A 254 1.78 -7.47 16.11
N GLN A 255 0.51 -7.82 15.90
CA GLN A 255 -0.25 -8.63 16.86
C GLN A 255 0.26 -10.07 17.01
N LYS A 256 0.75 -10.67 15.92
CA LYS A 256 1.20 -12.07 15.93
C LYS A 256 2.65 -12.23 16.38
N GLU A 257 3.53 -11.31 15.98
CA GLU A 257 4.97 -11.46 16.14
C GLU A 257 5.58 -10.56 17.23
N ILE A 258 5.03 -9.34 17.42
CA ILE A 258 5.64 -8.34 18.32
C ILE A 258 4.91 -8.27 19.66
N MET A 259 3.59 -8.18 19.63
CA MET A 259 2.80 -8.01 20.86
C MET A 259 2.96 -9.17 21.87
N PRO A 260 3.06 -10.47 21.46
CA PRO A 260 3.29 -11.55 22.41
C PRO A 260 4.59 -11.40 23.20
N ASP A 261 5.66 -10.91 22.54
CA ASP A 261 6.96 -10.70 23.19
C ASP A 261 6.91 -9.53 24.18
N ILE A 262 6.24 -8.42 23.79
CA ILE A 262 6.03 -7.28 24.68
C ILE A 262 5.21 -7.67 25.90
N LEU A 263 4.14 -8.46 25.72
CA LEU A 263 3.25 -8.87 26.82
C LEU A 263 3.92 -9.87 27.77
N LYS A 264 4.77 -10.75 27.27
CA LYS A 264 5.52 -11.72 28.11
C LYS A 264 6.58 -11.04 28.97
N GLY A 265 7.26 -10.03 28.44
CA GLY A 265 8.27 -9.26 29.17
C GLY A 265 7.70 -8.23 30.15
N ASN A 266 6.39 -8.02 30.16
CA ASN A 266 5.78 -7.05 31.04
C ASN A 266 5.56 -7.64 32.45
N HIS A 267 6.33 -7.18 33.44
CA HIS A 267 6.25 -7.58 34.82
C HIS A 267 5.03 -7.02 35.59
N PHE A 268 4.18 -6.22 34.94
CA PHE A 268 3.00 -5.66 35.56
C PHE A 268 1.74 -6.45 35.18
N LYS A 269 0.96 -6.85 36.20
CA LYS A 269 -0.42 -7.34 36.03
C LYS A 269 -1.40 -6.21 36.29
N PHE A 270 -2.39 -6.08 35.45
CA PHE A 270 -3.54 -5.22 35.78
C PHE A 270 -4.50 -5.99 36.70
N SER A 271 -4.61 -5.55 37.95
CA SER A 271 -5.61 -6.04 38.91
C SER A 271 -6.79 -5.04 38.94
N PRO A 272 -8.04 -5.51 38.83
CA PRO A 272 -9.20 -4.63 38.94
C PRO A 272 -9.34 -3.93 40.29
N LYS A 273 -8.64 -4.45 41.36
CA LYS A 273 -8.67 -3.88 42.71
C LYS A 273 -7.49 -2.97 43.01
N ASP A 274 -6.31 -3.30 42.48
CA ASP A 274 -5.05 -2.68 42.89
C ASP A 274 -4.32 -1.98 41.72
N GLY A 275 -4.91 -1.96 40.54
CA GLY A 275 -4.33 -1.34 39.33
C GLY A 275 -3.20 -2.15 38.72
N PHE A 276 -2.18 -1.47 38.20
CA PHE A 276 -0.94 -2.10 37.73
C PHE A 276 -0.10 -2.47 38.95
N VAL A 277 -0.13 -3.72 39.29
CA VAL A 277 0.69 -4.30 40.36
C VAL A 277 1.86 -5.02 39.70
N GLU A 278 3.05 -4.82 40.27
CA GLU A 278 4.22 -5.65 39.93
C GLU A 278 3.84 -7.11 40.11
N LYS A 279 4.11 -7.94 39.15
CA LYS A 279 3.92 -9.38 39.32
C LYS A 279 4.84 -9.82 40.47
N ASP A 280 4.28 -10.40 41.52
CA ASP A 280 5.11 -11.12 42.48
C ASP A 280 6.03 -12.07 41.73
N GLU A 281 7.32 -12.07 42.07
CA GLU A 281 8.28 -13.02 41.54
C GLU A 281 7.68 -14.41 41.70
N THR A 282 7.35 -15.05 40.58
CA THR A 282 6.84 -16.42 40.64
C THR A 282 7.99 -17.36 41.00
N MET A 283 7.68 -18.51 41.61
CA MET A 283 8.68 -19.53 41.91
C MET A 283 9.47 -19.94 40.64
N ASP A 284 8.86 -19.79 39.44
CA ASP A 284 9.51 -20.00 38.17
C ASP A 284 10.55 -18.91 37.84
N ASP A 285 10.31 -17.63 38.17
CA ASP A 285 11.27 -16.53 38.00
C ASP A 285 12.50 -16.69 38.88
N ILE A 286 12.32 -17.29 40.07
CA ILE A 286 13.40 -17.59 41.00
C ILE A 286 14.20 -18.83 40.54
N LEU A 287 13.52 -19.81 39.94
CA LEU A 287 14.14 -21.05 39.47
C LEU A 287 14.84 -20.91 38.11
N ASN A 288 14.35 -20.00 37.27
CA ASN A 288 14.87 -19.78 35.92
C ASN A 288 15.11 -18.26 35.61
N PRO A 289 16.05 -17.60 36.29
CA PRO A 289 16.31 -16.17 36.12
C PRO A 289 16.69 -15.79 34.65
N GLY A 290 17.25 -16.73 33.91
CA GLY A 290 17.59 -16.51 32.48
C GLY A 290 16.39 -16.40 31.55
N GLU A 291 15.21 -16.95 31.89
CA GLU A 291 14.00 -16.81 31.11
C GLU A 291 13.40 -15.37 31.22
N SER A 292 13.47 -14.79 32.43
CA SER A 292 13.02 -13.41 32.66
C SER A 292 13.91 -12.41 31.95
N GLU A 293 15.24 -12.56 31.96
CA GLU A 293 16.17 -11.72 31.19
C GLU A 293 15.92 -11.82 29.68
N LEU A 294 15.70 -13.03 29.15
CA LEU A 294 15.40 -13.28 27.76
C LEU A 294 14.06 -12.66 27.34
N ALA A 295 13.05 -12.73 28.24
CA ALA A 295 11.74 -12.12 28.00
C ALA A 295 11.85 -10.57 27.96
N MET A 296 12.66 -9.99 28.83
CA MET A 296 12.93 -8.55 28.89
C MET A 296 13.67 -8.07 27.63
N GLU A 297 14.69 -8.83 27.20
CA GLU A 297 15.42 -8.52 25.94
C GLU A 297 14.48 -8.58 24.72
N LYS A 298 13.62 -9.59 24.63
CA LYS A 298 12.63 -9.70 23.55
C LYS A 298 11.62 -8.54 23.58
N MET A 299 11.19 -8.11 24.76
CA MET A 299 10.32 -6.95 24.94
C MET A 299 11.00 -5.68 24.42
N GLU A 300 12.26 -5.42 24.81
CA GLU A 300 13.02 -4.26 24.33
C GLU A 300 13.20 -4.28 22.80
N GLN A 301 13.53 -5.45 22.25
CA GLN A 301 13.64 -5.64 20.80
C GLN A 301 12.29 -5.38 20.11
N GLY A 302 11.18 -5.85 20.68
CA GLY A 302 9.83 -5.61 20.19
C GLY A 302 9.47 -4.13 20.17
N ILE A 303 9.74 -3.42 21.28
CA ILE A 303 9.51 -1.95 21.37
C ILE A 303 10.37 -1.19 20.36
N LYS A 304 11.65 -1.55 20.23
CA LYS A 304 12.56 -0.94 19.24
C LYS A 304 12.08 -1.20 17.82
N ARG A 305 11.59 -2.41 17.51
CA ARG A 305 11.02 -2.75 16.19
C ARG A 305 9.78 -1.89 15.91
N MET A 306 8.85 -1.76 16.87
CA MET A 306 7.68 -0.87 16.73
C MET A 306 8.07 0.59 16.50
N SER A 307 9.02 1.11 17.28
CA SER A 307 9.53 2.48 17.10
C SER A 307 10.11 2.72 15.70
N ASN A 308 10.89 1.76 15.19
CA ASN A 308 11.44 1.83 13.83
C ASN A 308 10.33 1.78 12.76
N MET A 309 9.31 0.95 12.94
CA MET A 309 8.15 0.92 12.04
C MET A 309 7.40 2.25 12.04
N GLN A 310 7.18 2.85 13.20
CA GLN A 310 6.54 4.16 13.31
C GLN A 310 7.36 5.28 12.63
N LYS A 311 8.70 5.27 12.81
CA LYS A 311 9.60 6.20 12.12
C LYS A 311 9.55 6.01 10.59
N ALA A 312 9.38 4.78 10.11
CA ALA A 312 9.20 4.46 8.71
C ALA A 312 7.80 4.85 8.17
N GLY A 313 6.91 5.34 9.02
CA GLY A 313 5.57 5.82 8.63
C GLY A 313 4.45 4.80 8.80
N VAL A 314 4.73 3.60 9.29
CA VAL A 314 3.73 2.56 9.53
C VAL A 314 2.74 2.99 10.62
N ASP A 315 1.47 2.73 10.39
CA ASP A 315 0.40 3.03 11.34
C ASP A 315 0.24 1.91 12.38
N ILE A 316 1.06 1.97 13.41
CA ILE A 316 1.10 0.96 14.48
C ILE A 316 -0.14 0.97 15.37
N PHE A 317 -0.97 2.01 15.31
CA PHE A 317 -2.14 2.19 16.16
C PHE A 317 -3.46 1.78 15.50
N TYR A 318 -3.46 1.47 14.22
CA TYR A 318 -4.67 1.21 13.42
C TYR A 318 -5.64 0.20 14.07
N ALA A 319 -5.16 -0.97 14.55
CA ALA A 319 -6.05 -1.97 15.13
C ALA A 319 -6.67 -1.54 16.46
N GLY A 320 -5.89 -0.92 17.31
CA GLY A 320 -6.36 -0.49 18.62
C GLY A 320 -7.56 0.47 18.49
N PHE A 321 -7.47 1.40 17.54
CA PHE A 321 -8.48 2.44 17.38
C PHE A 321 -9.59 2.12 16.37
N SER A 322 -9.44 1.11 15.52
CA SER A 322 -10.46 0.77 14.50
C SER A 322 -11.81 0.40 15.12
N GLN A 323 -11.82 -0.35 16.22
CA GLN A 323 -13.05 -0.73 16.92
C GLN A 323 -13.74 0.46 17.63
N MET A 324 -12.97 1.48 18.00
CA MET A 324 -13.44 2.67 18.71
C MET A 324 -14.12 3.70 17.78
N LYS A 325 -14.13 3.47 16.46
CA LYS A 325 -14.85 4.33 15.49
C LYS A 325 -16.38 4.13 15.52
N ARG A 326 -16.90 3.27 16.40
CA ARG A 326 -18.34 3.04 16.61
C ARG A 326 -18.99 4.00 17.60
N TYR A 327 -18.24 4.91 18.22
CA TYR A 327 -18.82 5.93 19.10
C TYR A 327 -19.76 6.85 18.30
N PRO A 328 -20.88 7.31 18.93
CA PRO A 328 -21.86 8.22 18.28
C PRO A 328 -21.26 9.50 17.69
N PHE A 329 -20.13 9.95 18.23
CA PHE A 329 -19.35 11.07 17.70
C PHE A 329 -19.08 10.91 16.20
N PHE A 330 -18.72 9.70 15.74
CA PHE A 330 -18.40 9.42 14.34
C PHE A 330 -19.65 9.20 13.46
N TYR A 331 -20.86 9.34 14.00
CA TYR A 331 -22.08 9.33 13.19
C TYR A 331 -22.31 10.64 12.45
N LYS A 332 -21.68 11.73 12.88
CA LYS A 332 -21.63 12.96 12.10
C LYS A 332 -20.40 12.92 11.18
N LEU A 333 -20.66 13.10 9.87
CA LEU A 333 -19.62 13.00 8.85
C LEU A 333 -18.46 13.99 9.06
N VAL A 334 -18.77 15.22 9.45
CA VAL A 334 -17.80 16.29 9.70
C VAL A 334 -16.77 15.91 10.76
N ASN A 335 -17.17 15.13 11.77
CA ASN A 335 -16.30 14.74 12.89
C ASN A 335 -15.13 13.83 12.50
N TRP A 336 -15.18 13.18 11.34
CA TRP A 336 -14.05 12.43 10.80
C TRP A 336 -12.91 13.32 10.31
N PHE A 337 -13.19 14.60 10.04
CA PHE A 337 -12.27 15.57 9.45
C PHE A 337 -11.92 16.73 10.37
N MET A 338 -12.57 16.78 11.54
CA MET A 338 -12.27 17.80 12.55
C MET A 338 -10.87 17.62 13.12
N PRO A 339 -10.00 18.63 13.07
CA PRO A 339 -8.80 18.65 13.89
C PRO A 339 -9.15 18.42 15.37
N PHE A 340 -8.25 17.77 16.10
CA PHE A 340 -8.53 17.46 17.51
C PHE A 340 -8.65 18.73 18.34
N ASP A 341 -9.82 18.95 18.90
CA ASP A 341 -10.11 20.00 19.87
C ASP A 341 -10.82 19.40 21.10
N ILE A 342 -10.20 19.54 22.25
CA ILE A 342 -10.73 19.06 23.52
C ILE A 342 -12.01 19.79 23.95
N LYS A 343 -12.30 20.96 23.36
CA LYS A 343 -13.51 21.74 23.59
C LYS A 343 -14.62 21.49 22.58
N HIS A 344 -14.44 20.45 21.72
CA HIS A 344 -15.41 20.14 20.68
C HIS A 344 -16.81 19.87 21.25
N PRO A 345 -17.88 20.56 20.78
CA PRO A 345 -19.22 20.50 21.38
C PRO A 345 -19.82 19.09 21.47
N ASP A 346 -19.53 18.21 20.50
CA ASP A 346 -20.05 16.83 20.47
C ASP A 346 -19.36 15.88 21.45
N LEU A 347 -18.36 16.32 22.21
CA LEU A 347 -17.75 15.50 23.28
C LEU A 347 -18.70 15.32 24.45
N GLY A 348 -19.65 16.25 24.62
CA GLY A 348 -20.65 16.24 25.67
C GLY A 348 -20.12 16.74 27.04
N GLU A 349 -21.01 17.23 27.86
CA GLU A 349 -20.69 17.85 29.16
C GLU A 349 -19.87 16.94 30.09
N SER A 350 -20.09 15.65 30.02
CA SER A 350 -19.39 14.68 30.87
C SER A 350 -17.89 14.49 30.53
N ILE A 351 -17.44 14.97 29.37
CA ILE A 351 -16.02 15.04 29.01
C ILE A 351 -15.52 16.48 29.20
N LEU A 352 -16.32 17.44 28.78
CA LEU A 352 -15.94 18.86 28.82
C LEU A 352 -15.72 19.37 30.27
N ASN A 353 -16.46 18.83 31.24
CA ASN A 353 -16.43 19.25 32.66
C ASN A 353 -15.54 18.33 33.54
N ASP A 354 -14.89 17.31 32.99
CA ASP A 354 -14.02 16.40 33.75
C ASP A 354 -12.56 16.91 33.71
N GLU A 355 -12.08 17.48 34.81
CA GLU A 355 -10.74 18.05 34.93
C GLU A 355 -9.62 17.01 34.71
N ASN A 356 -9.82 15.77 35.14
CA ASN A 356 -8.85 14.71 34.94
C ASN A 356 -8.73 14.34 33.44
N LEU A 357 -9.88 14.16 32.77
CA LEU A 357 -9.90 13.93 31.31
C LEU A 357 -9.28 15.09 30.55
N GLN A 358 -9.58 16.33 30.95
CA GLN A 358 -9.00 17.53 30.33
C GLN A 358 -7.47 17.58 30.50
N SER A 359 -6.96 17.22 31.69
CA SER A 359 -5.52 17.19 31.97
C SER A 359 -4.82 16.10 31.19
N ILE A 360 -5.38 14.88 31.17
CA ILE A 360 -4.84 13.75 30.41
C ILE A 360 -4.88 14.08 28.92
N ALA A 361 -5.96 14.62 28.41
CA ALA A 361 -6.08 14.98 27.00
C ALA A 361 -5.05 16.00 26.54
N LYS A 362 -4.61 16.94 27.42
CA LYS A 362 -3.51 17.87 27.12
C LYS A 362 -2.18 17.14 26.93
N VAL A 363 -1.92 16.07 27.67
CA VAL A 363 -0.74 15.21 27.48
C VAL A 363 -0.81 14.49 26.13
N PHE A 364 -2.02 14.08 25.70
CA PHE A 364 -2.25 13.39 24.43
C PHE A 364 -2.42 14.33 23.22
N THR A 365 -2.36 15.65 23.40
CA THR A 365 -2.16 16.57 22.27
C THR A 365 -0.80 16.36 21.60
N THR A 366 0.05 15.50 22.19
CA THR A 366 1.28 15.08 21.52
C THR A 366 0.97 14.42 20.18
N PRO A 367 1.83 14.60 19.22
CA PRO A 367 1.57 14.38 17.80
C PRO A 367 1.51 12.94 17.33
N THR A 368 1.53 11.95 18.22
CA THR A 368 1.64 10.52 17.87
C THR A 368 0.40 9.91 17.20
N LEU A 369 -0.78 10.49 17.40
CA LEU A 369 -2.06 9.98 16.91
C LEU A 369 -2.71 10.97 15.93
N CYS A 370 -3.39 10.45 14.90
CA CYS A 370 -4.24 11.27 14.05
C CYS A 370 -5.47 11.80 14.82
N SER A 371 -6.11 12.84 14.32
CA SER A 371 -7.19 13.53 15.03
C SER A 371 -8.34 12.60 15.42
N SER A 372 -8.78 11.75 14.52
CA SER A 372 -9.87 10.81 14.79
C SER A 372 -9.53 9.77 15.86
N ASP A 373 -8.23 9.38 15.98
CA ASP A 373 -7.80 8.47 17.03
C ASP A 373 -7.72 9.16 18.39
N LYS A 374 -7.31 10.43 18.44
CA LYS A 374 -7.34 11.23 19.68
C LYS A 374 -8.75 11.32 20.24
N TYR A 375 -9.76 11.57 19.40
CA TYR A 375 -11.16 11.53 19.82
C TYR A 375 -11.57 10.14 20.32
N SER A 376 -11.22 9.09 19.60
CA SER A 376 -11.51 7.70 20.00
C SER A 376 -10.90 7.36 21.35
N PHE A 377 -9.65 7.76 21.55
CA PHE A 377 -8.91 7.53 22.79
C PHE A 377 -9.59 8.26 23.96
N LEU A 378 -10.02 9.51 23.76
CA LEU A 378 -10.69 10.28 24.79
C LEU A 378 -12.01 9.61 25.26
N PHE A 379 -12.81 9.08 24.32
CA PHE A 379 -14.01 8.32 24.66
C PHE A 379 -13.71 7.00 25.39
N ALA A 380 -12.66 6.28 24.97
CA ALA A 380 -12.23 5.07 25.65
C ALA A 380 -11.74 5.36 27.07
N LEU A 381 -10.95 6.41 27.21
CA LEU A 381 -10.42 6.85 28.49
C LEU A 381 -11.53 7.22 29.48
N LYS A 382 -12.57 7.94 29.02
CA LYS A 382 -13.76 8.24 29.82
C LYS A 382 -14.39 6.98 30.42
N SER A 383 -14.41 5.89 29.65
CA SER A 383 -15.01 4.62 30.10
C SER A 383 -14.13 3.89 31.12
N VAL A 384 -12.82 4.06 31.03
CA VAL A 384 -11.84 3.31 31.83
C VAL A 384 -11.42 4.06 33.09
N LEU A 385 -11.29 5.41 33.04
CA LEU A 385 -10.83 6.23 34.16
C LEU A 385 -11.57 6.00 35.51
N PRO A 386 -12.89 5.84 35.52
CA PRO A 386 -13.61 5.58 36.78
C PRO A 386 -13.24 4.24 37.45
N THR A 387 -12.69 3.30 36.65
CA THR A 387 -12.29 1.95 37.13
C THR A 387 -10.86 1.91 37.65
N LEU A 388 -10.06 2.97 37.40
CA LEU A 388 -8.67 3.04 37.80
C LEU A 388 -8.52 3.59 39.23
N PRO A 389 -7.54 3.09 40.03
CA PRO A 389 -7.15 3.68 41.29
C PRO A 389 -6.79 5.17 41.20
N GLU A 390 -7.00 5.90 42.28
CA GLU A 390 -6.81 7.36 42.29
C GLU A 390 -5.35 7.76 42.01
N ASP A 391 -4.39 7.00 42.50
CA ASP A 391 -2.96 7.25 42.30
C ASP A 391 -2.57 7.11 40.83
N ILE A 392 -3.12 6.12 40.13
CA ILE A 392 -2.90 5.93 38.69
C ILE A 392 -3.54 7.07 37.90
N ARG A 393 -4.75 7.50 38.27
CA ARG A 393 -5.41 8.66 37.65
C ARG A 393 -4.59 9.93 37.78
N LYS A 394 -4.00 10.15 38.97
CA LYS A 394 -3.11 11.30 39.22
C LYS A 394 -1.82 11.22 38.44
N ALA A 395 -1.19 10.05 38.38
CA ALA A 395 0.04 9.83 37.59
C ALA A 395 -0.20 10.04 36.08
N MET A 396 -1.34 9.57 35.56
CA MET A 396 -1.75 9.83 34.17
C MET A 396 -2.00 11.32 33.91
N ALA A 397 -2.69 12.01 34.82
CA ALA A 397 -2.97 13.45 34.70
C ALA A 397 -1.69 14.29 34.84
N GLY A 398 -0.70 13.83 35.61
CA GLY A 398 0.61 14.45 35.75
C GLY A 398 1.58 14.19 34.59
N GLY A 399 1.23 13.32 33.66
CA GLY A 399 2.10 12.97 32.52
C GLY A 399 3.27 12.06 32.89
N GLU A 400 3.27 11.47 34.09
CA GLU A 400 4.32 10.59 34.58
C GLU A 400 4.27 9.17 33.98
N MET A 401 3.13 8.78 33.42
CA MET A 401 2.95 7.51 32.72
C MET A 401 3.17 7.68 31.21
N ALA A 402 4.30 7.23 30.74
CA ALA A 402 4.50 7.01 29.31
C ALA A 402 3.65 5.81 28.88
N ILE A 403 2.68 6.02 27.98
CA ILE A 403 1.98 4.90 27.36
C ILE A 403 2.96 4.18 26.45
N VAL A 404 3.08 2.86 26.64
CA VAL A 404 3.96 2.01 25.85
C VAL A 404 3.65 2.19 24.36
N GLY A 405 4.64 2.64 23.57
CA GLY A 405 4.49 2.94 22.15
C GLY A 405 4.22 4.42 21.82
N MET A 406 3.92 5.28 22.81
CA MET A 406 3.90 6.73 22.63
C MET A 406 5.25 7.33 23.05
N GLY A 407 6.32 6.99 22.31
CA GLY A 407 7.63 7.64 22.50
C GLY A 407 7.50 9.14 22.26
N ASN A 408 8.30 9.94 22.99
CA ASN A 408 8.43 11.37 22.71
C ASN A 408 8.91 11.53 21.25
N ILE A 409 7.99 11.89 20.36
CA ILE A 409 8.39 12.36 19.02
C ILE A 409 8.88 13.78 19.24
N ASP A 410 10.05 14.09 18.70
CA ASP A 410 10.61 15.43 18.74
C ASP A 410 9.59 16.42 18.14
N ASN A 411 9.30 17.50 18.86
CA ASN A 411 8.36 18.51 18.40
C ASN A 411 8.76 19.07 17.02
N ALA A 412 10.04 19.12 16.70
CA ALA A 412 10.52 19.51 15.38
C ALA A 412 9.99 18.64 14.23
N ILE A 413 9.82 17.31 14.46
CA ILE A 413 9.29 16.38 13.45
C ILE A 413 7.80 16.62 13.22
N THR A 414 7.08 17.10 14.23
CA THR A 414 5.63 17.30 14.18
C THR A 414 5.21 18.54 13.41
N GLU A 415 6.14 19.47 13.25
CA GLU A 415 6.00 20.66 12.44
C GLU A 415 6.42 20.43 10.96
N GLU A 416 6.88 19.24 10.62
CA GLU A 416 7.21 18.91 9.22
C GLU A 416 5.94 18.66 8.38
N SER A 417 5.93 19.19 7.18
CA SER A 417 4.83 19.01 6.21
C SER A 417 4.48 17.54 5.95
N ALA A 418 5.51 16.69 5.88
CA ALA A 418 5.38 15.24 5.68
C ALA A 418 4.63 14.56 6.84
N TYR A 419 4.85 15.03 8.07
CA TYR A 419 4.17 14.51 9.25
C TYR A 419 2.70 14.91 9.29
N VAL A 420 2.41 16.20 9.08
CA VAL A 420 1.05 16.75 9.02
C VAL A 420 0.22 16.02 7.97
N ARG A 421 0.80 15.83 6.79
CA ARG A 421 0.18 15.08 5.69
C ARG A 421 -0.12 13.62 6.06
N ARG A 422 0.83 12.93 6.71
CA ARG A 422 0.67 11.55 7.15
C ARG A 422 -0.49 11.41 8.15
N MET A 423 -0.61 12.31 9.12
CA MET A 423 -1.72 12.28 10.09
C MET A 423 -3.07 12.43 9.41
N TYR A 424 -3.17 13.33 8.43
CA TYR A 424 -4.41 13.49 7.67
C TYR A 424 -4.72 12.28 6.79
N LEU A 425 -3.71 11.67 6.16
CA LEU A 425 -3.90 10.42 5.40
C LEU A 425 -4.39 9.26 6.27
N GLN A 426 -3.92 9.16 7.52
CA GLN A 426 -4.42 8.17 8.46
C GLN A 426 -5.90 8.42 8.81
N ASP A 427 -6.30 9.68 9.04
CA ASP A 427 -7.71 10.03 9.25
C ASP A 427 -8.57 9.65 8.04
N LEU A 428 -8.12 9.98 6.83
CA LEU A 428 -8.78 9.60 5.58
C LEU A 428 -8.89 8.09 5.41
N TYR A 429 -7.81 7.34 5.65
CA TYR A 429 -7.83 5.88 5.52
C TYR A 429 -8.85 5.25 6.47
N ARG A 430 -8.91 5.74 7.73
CA ARG A 430 -9.93 5.31 8.70
C ARG A 430 -11.34 5.63 8.22
N PHE A 431 -11.55 6.83 7.70
CA PHE A 431 -12.85 7.21 7.15
C PHE A 431 -13.31 6.28 6.03
N PHE A 432 -12.48 6.07 5.01
CA PHE A 432 -12.83 5.22 3.87
C PHE A 432 -13.05 3.75 4.23
N LYS A 433 -12.38 3.27 5.26
CA LYS A 433 -12.46 1.86 5.70
C LYS A 433 -13.53 1.61 6.74
N LEU A 434 -13.76 2.54 7.66
CA LEU A 434 -14.49 2.30 8.89
C LEU A 434 -15.78 3.12 9.02
N SER A 435 -16.02 4.12 8.14
CA SER A 435 -17.26 4.90 8.21
C SER A 435 -18.48 4.00 8.02
N PRO A 436 -19.40 3.98 9.00
CA PRO A 436 -20.56 3.10 8.95
C PRO A 436 -21.67 3.65 8.04
N GLN A 437 -21.67 4.95 7.78
CA GLN A 437 -22.80 5.66 7.17
C GLN A 437 -22.57 5.99 5.71
N VAL A 438 -21.43 6.59 5.36
CA VAL A 438 -21.15 7.07 4.01
C VAL A 438 -20.12 6.19 3.36
N LYS A 439 -20.53 5.42 2.35
CA LYS A 439 -19.64 4.58 1.56
C LYS A 439 -19.17 5.35 0.32
N MET A 440 -17.97 5.89 0.40
CA MET A 440 -17.28 6.48 -0.74
C MET A 440 -16.43 5.43 -1.46
N PRO A 441 -16.17 5.57 -2.79
CA PRO A 441 -15.14 4.77 -3.45
C PRO A 441 -13.82 4.97 -2.71
N ASN A 442 -13.21 3.86 -2.32
CA ASN A 442 -11.98 3.93 -1.52
C ASN A 442 -10.78 4.27 -2.43
N VAL A 443 -10.36 5.52 -2.39
CA VAL A 443 -9.23 6.05 -3.19
C VAL A 443 -7.90 5.35 -2.90
N PHE A 444 -7.76 4.72 -1.75
CA PHE A 444 -6.56 3.94 -1.41
C PHE A 444 -6.49 2.59 -2.13
N THR A 445 -7.58 2.10 -2.71
CA THR A 445 -7.59 0.87 -3.51
C THR A 445 -7.36 1.12 -5.00
N GLU A 446 -7.52 2.37 -5.45
CA GLU A 446 -7.31 2.78 -6.84
C GLU A 446 -5.91 3.36 -7.02
N THR A 447 -5.08 2.72 -7.84
CA THR A 447 -3.71 3.19 -8.15
C THR A 447 -3.59 3.93 -9.48
N LEU A 448 -4.69 4.06 -10.23
CA LEU A 448 -4.70 4.67 -11.57
C LEU A 448 -4.21 6.13 -11.59
N TRP A 449 -4.51 6.89 -10.54
CA TRP A 449 -4.03 8.26 -10.43
C TRP A 449 -2.50 8.35 -10.29
N MET A 450 -1.85 7.36 -9.67
CA MET A 450 -0.39 7.31 -9.53
C MET A 450 0.29 7.20 -10.89
N SER A 451 -0.22 6.33 -11.77
CA SER A 451 0.30 6.17 -13.12
C SER A 451 0.19 7.47 -13.93
N GLY A 452 -0.95 8.15 -13.86
CA GLY A 452 -1.16 9.42 -14.56
C GLY A 452 -0.23 10.52 -14.08
N LEU A 453 0.02 10.63 -12.77
CA LEU A 453 0.97 11.60 -12.21
C LEU A 453 2.42 11.24 -12.55
N ALA A 454 2.78 9.95 -12.54
CA ALA A 454 4.12 9.50 -12.89
C ALA A 454 4.50 9.78 -14.36
N ASP A 455 3.53 10.06 -15.23
CA ASP A 455 3.79 10.49 -16.62
C ASP A 455 4.32 11.94 -16.73
N LYS A 456 4.22 12.73 -15.66
CA LYS A 456 4.65 14.12 -15.70
C LYS A 456 6.16 14.24 -15.84
N PRO A 457 6.65 15.10 -16.76
CA PRO A 457 8.08 15.24 -17.06
C PRO A 457 8.93 15.53 -15.81
N GLN A 458 8.39 16.34 -14.89
CA GLN A 458 9.06 16.77 -13.66
C GLN A 458 9.32 15.60 -12.68
N LEU A 459 8.61 14.48 -12.81
CA LEU A 459 8.77 13.31 -11.94
C LEU A 459 9.69 12.23 -12.52
N LYS A 460 10.09 12.32 -13.80
CA LYS A 460 10.92 11.30 -14.45
C LYS A 460 12.19 10.95 -13.68
N GLY A 461 12.90 11.96 -13.17
CA GLY A 461 14.09 11.77 -12.35
C GLY A 461 13.85 11.09 -11.00
N ARG A 462 12.61 11.08 -10.51
CA ARG A 462 12.21 10.47 -9.22
C ARG A 462 11.46 9.14 -9.39
N CYS A 463 11.12 8.76 -10.61
CA CYS A 463 10.37 7.51 -10.88
C CYS A 463 11.14 6.26 -10.43
N VAL A 464 12.48 6.26 -10.51
CA VAL A 464 13.28 5.10 -10.05
C VAL A 464 13.16 4.93 -8.54
N GLU A 465 13.22 6.01 -7.77
CA GLU A 465 13.05 5.99 -6.31
C GLU A 465 11.67 5.43 -5.94
N LEU A 466 10.62 5.94 -6.57
CA LEU A 466 9.25 5.47 -6.36
C LEU A 466 9.08 4.00 -6.77
N ALA A 467 9.65 3.60 -7.90
CA ALA A 467 9.58 2.21 -8.37
C ALA A 467 10.30 1.24 -7.41
N LYS A 468 11.47 1.62 -6.87
CA LYS A 468 12.17 0.86 -5.83
C LYS A 468 11.34 0.71 -4.55
N PHE A 469 10.65 1.79 -4.16
CA PHE A 469 9.75 1.75 -3.01
C PHE A 469 8.58 0.79 -3.26
N LEU A 470 7.89 0.91 -4.40
CA LEU A 470 6.78 0.04 -4.80
C LEU A 470 7.19 -1.44 -4.87
N LEU A 471 8.41 -1.71 -5.37
CA LEU A 471 8.98 -3.06 -5.44
C LEU A 471 9.18 -3.67 -4.03
N ARG A 472 9.65 -2.87 -3.06
CA ARG A 472 9.79 -3.31 -1.65
C ARG A 472 8.45 -3.64 -1.00
N HIS A 473 7.38 -3.00 -1.45
CA HIS A 473 6.01 -3.21 -0.97
C HIS A 473 5.20 -4.18 -1.85
N ASP A 474 5.88 -5.00 -2.68
CA ASP A 474 5.29 -6.02 -3.57
C ASP A 474 4.22 -5.49 -4.55
N LYS A 475 4.26 -4.19 -4.88
CA LYS A 475 3.38 -3.56 -5.87
C LYS A 475 3.96 -3.71 -7.28
N LEU A 476 4.22 -4.97 -7.71
CA LEU A 476 5.03 -5.29 -8.88
C LEU A 476 4.51 -4.66 -10.19
N ALA A 477 3.19 -4.66 -10.41
CA ALA A 477 2.61 -4.09 -11.63
C ALA A 477 2.86 -2.59 -11.73
N VAL A 478 2.55 -1.84 -10.65
CA VAL A 478 2.75 -0.39 -10.61
C VAL A 478 4.24 -0.02 -10.59
N ALA A 479 5.08 -0.83 -9.92
CA ALA A 479 6.53 -0.63 -9.91
C ALA A 479 7.11 -0.73 -11.34
N SER A 480 6.67 -1.71 -12.13
CA SER A 480 7.06 -1.86 -13.52
C SER A 480 6.64 -0.67 -14.37
N GLU A 481 5.37 -0.26 -14.24
CA GLU A 481 4.79 0.86 -14.99
C GLU A 481 5.51 2.18 -14.70
N VAL A 482 5.77 2.47 -13.42
CA VAL A 482 6.50 3.66 -12.99
C VAL A 482 7.97 3.61 -13.43
N ALA A 483 8.63 2.46 -13.33
CA ALA A 483 10.02 2.30 -13.78
C ALA A 483 10.16 2.53 -15.29
N GLN A 484 9.18 2.09 -16.11
CA GLN A 484 9.20 2.33 -17.56
C GLN A 484 9.15 3.81 -17.93
N LYS A 485 8.60 4.68 -17.06
CA LYS A 485 8.50 6.14 -17.25
C LYS A 485 9.78 6.89 -16.84
N ALA A 486 10.65 6.25 -16.08
CA ALA A 486 11.92 6.83 -15.65
C ALA A 486 12.89 6.99 -16.82
N GLU A 487 13.85 7.89 -16.65
CA GLU A 487 14.99 8.00 -17.55
C GLU A 487 15.82 6.71 -17.58
N ASP A 488 16.46 6.45 -18.72
CA ASP A 488 17.31 5.27 -18.87
C ASP A 488 18.48 5.34 -17.89
N SER A 489 18.54 4.34 -17.00
CA SER A 489 19.58 4.22 -15.98
C SER A 489 19.78 2.76 -15.58
N GLU A 490 20.97 2.47 -15.02
CA GLU A 490 21.26 1.17 -14.43
C GLU A 490 20.23 0.77 -13.38
N GLU A 491 19.86 1.71 -12.52
CA GLU A 491 18.90 1.49 -11.44
C GLU A 491 17.50 1.15 -11.95
N ARG A 492 17.04 1.81 -13.04
CA ARG A 492 15.78 1.49 -13.70
C ARG A 492 15.78 0.05 -14.21
N SER A 493 16.84 -0.32 -14.93
CA SER A 493 16.96 -1.67 -15.49
C SER A 493 17.01 -2.75 -14.40
N LEU A 494 17.68 -2.48 -13.27
CA LEU A 494 17.68 -3.36 -12.09
C LEU A 494 16.29 -3.53 -11.48
N VAL A 495 15.51 -2.46 -11.39
CA VAL A 495 14.12 -2.53 -10.90
C VAL A 495 13.27 -3.40 -11.84
N LEU A 496 13.35 -3.16 -13.16
CA LEU A 496 12.60 -3.92 -14.16
C LEU A 496 12.99 -5.40 -14.16
N ALA A 497 14.28 -5.70 -14.07
CA ALA A 497 14.79 -7.07 -13.97
C ALA A 497 14.26 -7.77 -12.70
N THR A 498 14.30 -7.07 -11.54
CA THR A 498 13.80 -7.65 -10.29
C THR A 498 12.28 -7.87 -10.32
N VAL A 499 11.54 -7.00 -10.99
CA VAL A 499 10.09 -7.19 -11.20
C VAL A 499 9.84 -8.42 -12.09
N ALA A 500 10.59 -8.58 -13.20
CA ALA A 500 10.49 -9.72 -14.08
C ALA A 500 10.76 -11.03 -13.31
N GLU A 501 11.85 -11.10 -12.53
CA GLU A 501 12.16 -12.26 -11.67
C GLU A 501 11.00 -12.61 -10.73
N LYS A 502 10.46 -11.62 -10.00
CA LYS A 502 9.37 -11.86 -9.07
C LYS A 502 8.06 -12.29 -9.73
N LYS A 503 7.86 -11.94 -11.00
CA LYS A 503 6.72 -12.40 -11.83
C LYS A 503 6.97 -13.76 -12.49
N GLY A 504 8.17 -14.29 -12.43
CA GLY A 504 8.58 -15.50 -13.18
C GLY A 504 8.80 -15.25 -14.68
N GLU A 505 9.01 -14.00 -15.08
CA GLU A 505 9.34 -13.59 -16.44
C GLU A 505 10.87 -13.55 -16.62
N ASP A 506 11.37 -13.56 -17.88
CA ASP A 506 12.81 -13.51 -18.16
C ASP A 506 13.38 -12.09 -17.88
N PRO A 507 14.33 -11.93 -16.93
CA PRO A 507 14.94 -10.65 -16.61
C PRO A 507 16.18 -10.31 -17.46
N LEU A 508 16.66 -11.24 -18.28
CA LEU A 508 17.98 -11.16 -18.92
C LEU A 508 18.14 -9.97 -19.87
N GLU A 509 17.08 -9.58 -20.57
CA GLU A 509 17.11 -8.40 -21.46
C GLU A 509 17.48 -7.14 -20.70
N HIS A 510 16.86 -6.93 -19.55
CA HIS A 510 17.12 -5.78 -18.71
C HIS A 510 18.53 -5.81 -18.09
N TYR A 511 18.99 -6.97 -17.64
CA TYR A 511 20.34 -7.11 -17.12
C TYR A 511 21.42 -6.92 -18.21
N LYS A 512 21.22 -7.46 -19.40
CA LYS A 512 22.17 -7.33 -20.52
C LYS A 512 22.29 -5.88 -21.01
N SER A 513 21.21 -5.11 -20.95
CA SER A 513 21.25 -3.68 -21.32
C SER A 513 22.19 -2.89 -20.39
N VAL A 514 22.22 -3.22 -19.11
CA VAL A 514 23.14 -2.59 -18.16
C VAL A 514 24.59 -3.04 -18.38
N LEU A 515 24.82 -4.32 -18.61
CA LEU A 515 26.18 -4.84 -18.88
C LEU A 515 26.80 -4.24 -20.13
N ALA A 516 26.00 -3.85 -21.12
CA ALA A 516 26.48 -3.18 -22.32
C ALA A 516 27.10 -1.80 -22.04
N THR A 517 26.64 -1.12 -20.98
CA THR A 517 27.14 0.20 -20.54
C THR A 517 28.14 0.12 -19.39
N ASN A 518 27.93 -0.82 -18.47
CA ASN A 518 28.77 -1.05 -17.29
C ASN A 518 29.02 -2.55 -17.13
N GLY A 519 30.06 -3.06 -17.81
CA GLY A 519 30.41 -4.48 -17.84
C GLY A 519 30.77 -5.10 -16.47
N ASP A 520 31.08 -4.28 -15.47
CA ASP A 520 31.51 -4.70 -14.12
C ASP A 520 30.49 -4.38 -13.03
N SER A 521 29.24 -4.15 -13.41
CA SER A 521 28.15 -3.92 -12.45
C SER A 521 27.87 -5.17 -11.60
N VAL A 522 28.44 -5.21 -10.39
CA VAL A 522 28.28 -6.34 -9.44
C VAL A 522 26.81 -6.71 -9.18
N PRO A 523 25.87 -5.75 -8.97
CA PRO A 523 24.47 -6.08 -8.77
C PRO A 523 23.84 -6.83 -9.96
N VAL A 524 24.19 -6.43 -11.17
CA VAL A 524 23.69 -7.03 -12.42
C VAL A 524 24.28 -8.41 -12.63
N ILE A 525 25.60 -8.56 -12.53
CA ILE A 525 26.28 -9.84 -12.67
C ILE A 525 25.73 -10.85 -11.66
N LYS A 526 25.50 -10.40 -10.40
CA LYS A 526 24.87 -11.21 -9.37
C LYS A 526 23.42 -11.60 -9.72
N GLY A 527 22.64 -10.71 -10.31
CA GLY A 527 21.28 -10.98 -10.76
C GLY A 527 21.24 -12.06 -11.85
N ILE A 528 22.09 -11.92 -12.88
CA ILE A 528 22.19 -12.88 -13.97
C ILE A 528 22.66 -14.25 -13.45
N ALA A 529 23.72 -14.27 -12.63
CA ALA A 529 24.23 -15.48 -12.02
C ALA A 529 23.14 -16.22 -11.24
N ARG A 530 22.40 -15.48 -10.39
CA ARG A 530 21.28 -16.03 -9.61
C ARG A 530 20.20 -16.62 -10.50
N TYR A 531 19.80 -15.89 -11.54
CA TYR A 531 18.76 -16.35 -12.47
C TYR A 531 19.15 -17.65 -13.15
N TYR A 532 20.37 -17.75 -13.69
CA TYR A 532 20.84 -18.97 -14.32
C TYR A 532 21.01 -20.13 -13.32
N LEU A 533 21.53 -19.87 -12.10
CA LEU A 533 21.66 -20.89 -11.07
C LEU A 533 20.30 -21.45 -10.64
N GLN A 534 19.29 -20.60 -10.47
CA GLN A 534 17.94 -21.01 -10.08
C GLN A 534 17.25 -21.84 -11.16
N ASN A 535 17.57 -21.60 -12.43
CA ASN A 535 17.06 -22.35 -13.57
C ASN A 535 17.96 -23.57 -13.95
N GLY A 536 18.90 -23.95 -13.09
CA GLY A 536 19.78 -25.10 -13.35
C GLY A 536 20.65 -24.95 -14.59
N ASN A 537 20.98 -23.74 -15.02
CA ASN A 537 21.66 -23.46 -16.26
C ASN A 537 23.15 -23.16 -16.04
N GLY A 538 24.03 -23.93 -16.69
CA GLY A 538 25.50 -23.79 -16.65
C GLY A 538 26.03 -22.45 -17.22
N GLU A 539 25.22 -21.70 -17.96
CA GLU A 539 25.52 -20.31 -18.38
C GLU A 539 25.76 -19.35 -17.20
N ALA A 540 25.46 -19.78 -15.98
CA ALA A 540 25.83 -19.06 -14.75
C ALA A 540 27.34 -18.90 -14.57
N LEU A 541 28.15 -19.84 -15.08
CA LEU A 541 29.56 -19.96 -14.76
C LEU A 541 30.40 -18.71 -15.08
N PRO A 542 30.35 -18.07 -16.25
CA PRO A 542 31.13 -16.86 -16.52
C PRO A 542 30.81 -15.72 -15.59
N TYR A 543 29.56 -15.58 -15.18
CA TYR A 543 29.11 -14.54 -14.24
C TYR A 543 29.57 -14.82 -12.81
N CYS A 544 29.52 -16.08 -12.36
CA CYS A 544 30.03 -16.49 -11.06
C CYS A 544 31.56 -16.32 -10.96
N LEU A 545 32.31 -16.65 -12.00
CA LEU A 545 33.73 -16.39 -12.07
C LEU A 545 34.04 -14.90 -11.97
N ARG A 546 33.30 -14.07 -12.73
CA ARG A 546 33.49 -12.61 -12.69
C ARG A 546 33.17 -12.02 -11.32
N LEU A 547 32.17 -12.52 -10.60
CA LEU A 547 31.86 -12.10 -9.24
C LEU A 547 33.01 -12.40 -8.26
N CYS A 548 33.63 -13.57 -8.37
CA CYS A 548 34.79 -13.92 -7.54
C CYS A 548 36.02 -13.05 -7.85
N GLU A 549 36.21 -12.64 -9.13
CA GLU A 549 37.27 -11.71 -9.50
C GLU A 549 37.04 -10.30 -8.95
N LEU A 550 35.80 -9.78 -9.05
CA LEU A 550 35.46 -8.43 -8.61
C LEU A 550 35.36 -8.30 -7.08
N CYS A 551 34.94 -9.36 -6.41
CA CYS A 551 34.73 -9.41 -4.98
C CYS A 551 35.35 -10.70 -4.40
N PRO A 552 36.69 -10.79 -4.34
CA PRO A 552 37.37 -11.89 -3.68
C PRO A 552 36.95 -11.95 -2.20
N ASP A 553 37.07 -13.11 -1.60
CA ASP A 553 36.78 -13.37 -0.18
C ASP A 553 35.28 -13.32 0.22
N VAL A 554 34.35 -13.30 -0.76
CA VAL A 554 32.93 -13.44 -0.48
C VAL A 554 32.52 -14.90 -0.60
N PHE A 555 32.41 -15.59 0.54
CA PHE A 555 32.04 -17.01 0.64
C PHE A 555 30.82 -17.41 -0.24
N ALA A 556 29.77 -16.56 -0.26
CA ALA A 556 28.58 -16.84 -1.06
C ALA A 556 28.86 -16.87 -2.58
N TYR A 557 29.81 -16.07 -3.05
CA TYR A 557 30.16 -16.08 -4.48
C TYR A 557 31.03 -17.29 -4.83
N GLU A 558 31.90 -17.70 -3.93
CA GLU A 558 32.69 -18.92 -4.11
C GLU A 558 31.80 -20.17 -4.12
N LEU A 559 30.82 -20.24 -3.21
CA LEU A 559 29.83 -21.31 -3.21
C LEU A 559 29.04 -21.37 -4.53
N ASN A 560 28.57 -20.18 -5.02
CA ASN A 560 27.86 -20.10 -6.30
C ASN A 560 28.74 -20.47 -7.49
N ARG A 561 30.02 -20.15 -7.46
CA ARG A 561 30.99 -20.55 -8.50
C ARG A 561 31.10 -22.07 -8.58
N LEU A 562 31.24 -22.73 -7.43
CA LEU A 562 31.32 -24.21 -7.40
C LEU A 562 29.98 -24.84 -7.83
N HIS A 563 28.84 -24.26 -7.45
CA HIS A 563 27.55 -24.69 -7.95
C HIS A 563 27.47 -24.55 -9.50
N ALA A 564 27.93 -23.42 -10.04
CA ALA A 564 27.96 -23.19 -11.47
C ALA A 564 28.90 -24.19 -12.19
N PHE A 565 30.01 -24.65 -11.59
CA PHE A 565 30.81 -25.71 -12.13
C PHE A 565 30.07 -27.06 -12.25
N VAL A 566 29.21 -27.37 -11.26
CA VAL A 566 28.35 -28.55 -11.33
C VAL A 566 27.41 -28.42 -12.52
N LEU A 567 26.70 -27.32 -12.63
CA LEU A 567 25.73 -27.07 -13.71
C LEU A 567 26.39 -27.00 -15.12
N ALA A 568 27.65 -26.60 -15.18
CA ALA A 568 28.41 -26.51 -16.43
C ALA A 568 29.14 -27.83 -16.83
N GLY A 569 29.00 -28.91 -16.07
CA GLY A 569 29.67 -30.18 -16.36
C GLY A 569 31.17 -30.21 -16.06
N LYS A 570 31.70 -29.28 -15.24
CA LYS A 570 33.14 -29.06 -15.01
C LYS A 570 33.61 -29.42 -13.59
N VAL A 571 32.95 -30.39 -12.95
CA VAL A 571 33.27 -30.78 -11.57
C VAL A 571 34.65 -31.43 -11.47
N GLU A 572 34.98 -32.33 -12.40
CA GLU A 572 36.20 -33.12 -12.32
C GLU A 572 37.47 -32.25 -12.36
N GLU A 573 37.47 -31.25 -13.22
CA GLU A 573 38.58 -30.30 -13.40
C GLU A 573 38.79 -29.41 -12.16
N ASN A 574 37.76 -29.18 -11.36
CA ASN A 574 37.76 -28.23 -10.25
C ASN A 574 37.56 -28.91 -8.86
N LEU A 575 37.68 -30.22 -8.79
CA LEU A 575 37.39 -31.01 -7.59
C LEU A 575 38.21 -30.57 -6.37
N ASN A 576 39.42 -30.08 -6.56
CA ASN A 576 40.27 -29.56 -5.49
C ASN A 576 39.68 -28.33 -4.82
N ASP A 577 38.99 -27.48 -5.57
CA ASP A 577 38.31 -26.29 -5.00
C ASP A 577 37.15 -26.68 -4.09
N PHE A 578 36.39 -27.75 -4.44
CA PHE A 578 35.34 -28.28 -3.57
C PHE A 578 35.89 -28.78 -2.25
N TYR A 579 37.00 -29.56 -2.30
CA TYR A 579 37.62 -30.06 -1.06
C TYR A 579 38.28 -28.97 -0.26
N ARG A 580 38.84 -27.93 -0.89
CA ARG A 580 39.37 -26.77 -0.20
C ARG A 580 38.25 -26.05 0.59
N LEU A 581 37.12 -25.78 -0.07
CA LEU A 581 35.97 -25.11 0.57
C LEU A 581 35.42 -25.96 1.74
N ASP A 582 35.38 -27.29 1.60
CA ASP A 582 34.99 -28.19 2.67
C ASP A 582 35.95 -28.17 3.88
N PHE A 583 37.24 -28.04 3.60
CA PHE A 583 38.25 -27.92 4.66
C PHE A 583 38.16 -26.56 5.39
N GLU A 584 37.88 -25.49 4.65
CA GLU A 584 37.71 -24.14 5.22
C GLU A 584 36.39 -24.01 6.00
N HIS A 585 35.35 -24.71 5.59
CA HIS A 585 34.00 -24.67 6.16
C HIS A 585 33.44 -26.09 6.45
N PRO A 586 34.04 -26.84 7.38
CA PRO A 586 33.77 -28.27 7.56
C PRO A 586 32.36 -28.62 8.03
N ASP A 587 31.67 -27.69 8.67
CA ASP A 587 30.31 -27.87 9.22
C ASP A 587 29.24 -27.03 8.51
N ASP A 588 29.56 -26.37 7.39
CA ASP A 588 28.58 -25.60 6.65
C ASP A 588 27.63 -26.53 5.85
N PRO A 589 26.31 -26.44 6.09
CA PRO A 589 25.34 -27.34 5.45
C PRO A 589 25.31 -27.22 3.92
N LYS A 590 25.57 -26.03 3.38
CA LYS A 590 25.53 -25.74 1.95
C LYS A 590 26.74 -26.35 1.25
N VAL A 591 27.89 -26.27 1.88
CA VAL A 591 29.12 -26.88 1.38
C VAL A 591 28.98 -28.40 1.35
N LYS A 592 28.44 -29.00 2.42
CA LYS A 592 28.23 -30.46 2.48
C LYS A 592 27.28 -30.96 1.38
N ARG A 593 26.17 -30.25 1.17
CA ARG A 593 25.22 -30.58 0.08
C ARG A 593 25.88 -30.46 -1.30
N LEU A 594 26.64 -29.38 -1.50
CA LEU A 594 27.30 -29.14 -2.78
C LEU A 594 28.35 -30.20 -3.10
N ILE A 595 29.13 -30.64 -2.09
CA ILE A 595 30.12 -31.73 -2.28
C ILE A 595 29.43 -33.06 -2.52
N ALA A 596 28.37 -33.38 -1.77
CA ALA A 596 27.63 -34.61 -2.00
C ALA A 596 27.08 -34.67 -3.43
N TRP A 597 26.56 -33.54 -3.92
CA TRP A 597 26.07 -33.43 -5.30
C TRP A 597 27.18 -33.52 -6.32
N ALA A 598 28.34 -32.90 -6.10
CA ALA A 598 29.51 -33.03 -6.97
C ALA A 598 30.03 -34.49 -7.06
N LEU A 599 30.06 -35.19 -5.93
CA LEU A 599 30.44 -36.60 -5.88
C LEU A 599 29.46 -37.51 -6.62
N LEU A 600 28.16 -37.24 -6.53
CA LEU A 600 27.10 -37.90 -7.29
C LEU A 600 27.32 -37.69 -8.79
N CYS A 601 27.57 -36.46 -9.23
CA CYS A 601 27.86 -36.14 -10.62
C CYS A 601 29.05 -36.93 -11.16
N LEU A 602 30.10 -37.14 -10.35
CA LEU A 602 31.29 -37.91 -10.70
C LEU A 602 31.12 -39.42 -10.60
N GLY A 603 29.93 -39.92 -10.25
CA GLY A 603 29.67 -41.35 -10.05
C GLY A 603 30.34 -41.94 -8.82
N ARG A 604 30.78 -41.10 -7.86
CA ARG A 604 31.39 -41.58 -6.59
C ARG A 604 30.27 -41.83 -5.54
N PHE A 605 29.36 -42.75 -5.90
CA PHE A 605 28.11 -42.98 -5.23
C PHE A 605 28.24 -43.33 -3.75
N GLU A 606 29.22 -44.19 -3.37
CA GLU A 606 29.41 -44.59 -1.96
C GLU A 606 29.71 -43.39 -1.06
N LYS A 607 30.59 -42.48 -1.50
CA LYS A 607 30.93 -41.29 -0.70
C LYS A 607 29.78 -40.28 -0.68
N ALA A 608 29.05 -40.14 -1.78
CA ALA A 608 27.87 -39.29 -1.85
C ALA A 608 26.77 -39.83 -0.90
N GLU A 609 26.54 -41.16 -0.89
CA GLU A 609 25.57 -41.80 0.00
C GLU A 609 25.89 -41.51 1.48
N GLU A 610 27.15 -41.64 1.90
CA GLU A 610 27.58 -41.34 3.25
C GLU A 610 27.24 -39.90 3.69
N LEU A 611 27.47 -38.94 2.81
CA LEU A 611 27.16 -37.54 3.09
C LEU A 611 25.65 -37.28 3.12
N TYR A 612 24.89 -37.79 2.15
CA TYR A 612 23.46 -37.58 2.10
C TYR A 612 22.71 -38.24 3.30
N LEU A 613 23.15 -39.43 3.72
CA LEU A 613 22.58 -40.08 4.94
C LEU A 613 22.76 -39.19 6.17
N ARG A 614 23.95 -38.59 6.34
CA ARG A 614 24.22 -37.67 7.45
C ARG A 614 23.41 -36.36 7.34
N ILE A 615 23.15 -35.89 6.12
CA ILE A 615 22.28 -34.72 5.86
C ILE A 615 20.84 -35.06 6.27
N LEU A 616 20.32 -36.22 5.88
CA LEU A 616 18.98 -36.68 6.23
C LEU A 616 18.79 -36.97 7.70
N GLU A 617 19.87 -37.38 8.40
CA GLU A 617 19.89 -37.52 9.88
C GLU A 617 19.87 -36.18 10.63
N GLY A 618 19.89 -35.04 9.87
CA GLY A 618 19.86 -33.70 10.46
C GLY A 618 21.17 -33.21 11.06
N LYS A 619 22.31 -33.86 10.79
CA LYS A 619 23.62 -33.48 11.32
C LYS A 619 24.03 -32.05 10.98
N TRP A 620 23.63 -31.52 9.85
CA TRP A 620 23.93 -30.18 9.37
C TRP A 620 22.66 -29.34 9.11
N GLY A 621 21.66 -29.43 10.02
CA GLY A 621 20.42 -28.66 9.96
C GLY A 621 19.23 -29.42 9.41
N GLU A 622 18.11 -28.70 9.22
CA GLU A 622 16.87 -29.30 8.71
C GLU A 622 17.00 -29.84 7.29
N THR A 623 16.35 -30.97 7.04
CA THR A 623 16.29 -31.59 5.72
C THR A 623 15.37 -30.80 4.80
N SER A 624 15.78 -30.62 3.56
CA SER A 624 15.03 -29.94 2.49
C SER A 624 14.44 -30.93 1.49
N LYS A 625 13.47 -30.47 0.70
CA LYS A 625 12.92 -31.24 -0.42
C LYS A 625 14.00 -31.76 -1.36
N ASN A 626 15.00 -30.92 -1.65
CA ASN A 626 16.10 -31.29 -2.55
C ASN A 626 17.00 -32.39 -1.98
N ASP A 627 17.16 -32.49 -0.67
CA ASP A 627 17.95 -33.57 -0.06
C ASP A 627 17.34 -34.96 -0.32
N PHE A 628 16.00 -35.05 -0.32
CA PHE A 628 15.29 -36.27 -0.69
C PHE A 628 15.44 -36.58 -2.17
N LEU A 629 15.32 -35.57 -3.05
CA LEU A 629 15.47 -35.73 -4.48
C LEU A 629 16.89 -36.20 -4.86
N CYS A 630 17.92 -35.61 -4.24
CA CYS A 630 19.30 -36.06 -4.44
C CYS A 630 19.56 -37.53 -4.01
N MET A 631 18.84 -38.03 -3.01
CA MET A 631 18.89 -39.45 -2.65
C MET A 631 18.24 -40.32 -3.72
N ILE A 632 17.17 -39.88 -4.34
CA ILE A 632 16.55 -40.59 -5.50
C ILE A 632 17.54 -40.63 -6.66
N ASP A 633 18.14 -39.48 -6.99
CA ASP A 633 19.18 -39.38 -8.02
C ASP A 633 20.31 -40.38 -7.78
N LEU A 634 20.83 -40.38 -6.56
CA LEU A 634 21.92 -41.23 -6.16
C LEU A 634 21.62 -42.74 -6.40
N TYR A 635 20.45 -43.19 -5.93
CA TYR A 635 20.07 -44.58 -6.08
C TYR A 635 19.69 -44.95 -7.54
N PHE A 636 19.07 -44.02 -8.25
CA PHE A 636 18.74 -44.20 -9.66
C PHE A 636 19.98 -44.35 -10.50
N PHE A 637 20.94 -43.43 -10.40
CA PHE A 637 22.16 -43.47 -11.23
C PHE A 637 23.19 -44.48 -10.74
N SER A 638 23.16 -44.89 -9.48
CA SER A 638 23.96 -46.05 -9.00
C SER A 638 23.38 -47.42 -9.43
N GLY A 639 22.19 -47.44 -10.03
CA GLY A 639 21.50 -48.65 -10.44
C GLY A 639 20.81 -49.42 -9.29
N ASN A 640 20.74 -48.86 -8.09
CA ASN A 640 20.06 -49.51 -6.94
C ASN A 640 18.58 -49.19 -6.93
N MET A 641 17.82 -49.76 -7.87
CA MET A 641 16.41 -49.46 -8.08
C MET A 641 15.53 -49.74 -6.85
N ARG A 642 15.86 -50.73 -6.02
CA ARG A 642 15.11 -51.03 -4.79
C ARG A 642 15.17 -49.89 -3.81
N LYS A 643 16.39 -49.40 -3.54
CA LYS A 643 16.57 -48.22 -2.67
C LYS A 643 16.03 -46.95 -3.33
N CYS A 644 16.03 -46.86 -4.64
CA CYS A 644 15.44 -45.74 -5.38
C CYS A 644 13.93 -45.63 -5.15
N VAL A 645 13.21 -46.74 -5.28
CA VAL A 645 11.76 -46.81 -4.99
C VAL A 645 11.48 -46.42 -3.51
N GLU A 646 12.26 -46.98 -2.58
CA GLU A 646 12.14 -46.65 -1.15
C GLU A 646 12.40 -45.14 -0.89
N ALA A 647 13.40 -44.55 -1.56
CA ALA A 647 13.64 -43.09 -1.46
C ALA A 647 12.51 -42.26 -2.05
N CYS A 648 11.90 -42.69 -3.15
CA CYS A 648 10.71 -42.05 -3.70
C CYS A 648 9.52 -42.12 -2.74
N LEU A 649 9.29 -43.26 -2.09
CA LEU A 649 8.21 -43.39 -1.11
C LEU A 649 8.45 -42.46 0.11
N ASN A 650 9.68 -42.40 0.65
CA ASN A 650 10.05 -41.49 1.71
C ASN A 650 9.87 -40.00 1.30
N PHE A 651 10.18 -39.68 0.04
CA PHE A 651 9.90 -38.36 -0.52
C PHE A 651 8.41 -38.04 -0.56
N LEU A 652 7.59 -38.99 -1.01
CA LEU A 652 6.13 -38.80 -1.08
C LEU A 652 5.46 -38.73 0.29
N ASP A 653 5.99 -39.40 1.30
CA ASP A 653 5.55 -39.28 2.68
C ASP A 653 5.80 -37.86 3.24
N ALA A 654 6.96 -37.29 2.94
CA ALA A 654 7.30 -35.94 3.38
C ALA A 654 6.63 -34.83 2.51
N TYR A 655 6.43 -35.09 1.21
CA TYR A 655 5.91 -34.15 0.22
C TYR A 655 4.83 -34.84 -0.64
N PRO A 656 3.59 -34.98 -0.13
CA PRO A 656 2.50 -35.65 -0.83
C PRO A 656 2.13 -34.98 -2.14
N LEU A 657 1.79 -35.78 -3.15
CA LEU A 657 1.27 -35.30 -4.42
C LEU A 657 -0.09 -34.61 -4.25
N LYS A 658 -0.33 -33.56 -5.02
CA LYS A 658 -1.56 -32.74 -4.92
C LYS A 658 -2.75 -33.41 -5.58
N ASP A 659 -2.53 -34.15 -6.66
CA ASP A 659 -3.59 -34.81 -7.41
C ASP A 659 -4.05 -36.11 -6.70
N SER A 660 -5.35 -36.36 -6.70
CA SER A 660 -5.97 -37.56 -6.11
C SER A 660 -6.18 -38.68 -7.12
N GLU A 661 -6.20 -38.37 -8.43
CA GLU A 661 -6.38 -39.35 -9.49
C GLU A 661 -5.03 -39.99 -9.90
N LEU A 662 -5.06 -41.28 -10.20
CA LEU A 662 -3.84 -42.02 -10.53
C LEU A 662 -3.07 -41.40 -11.73
N SER A 663 -3.80 -40.96 -12.78
CA SER A 663 -3.18 -40.32 -13.94
C SER A 663 -2.53 -38.97 -13.62
N GLY A 664 -3.16 -38.18 -12.74
CA GLY A 664 -2.62 -36.92 -12.27
C GLY A 664 -1.38 -37.12 -11.38
N ARG A 665 -1.44 -38.04 -10.43
CA ARG A 665 -0.30 -38.44 -9.58
C ARG A 665 0.89 -38.94 -10.40
N TRP A 666 0.60 -39.73 -11.43
CA TRP A 666 1.63 -40.23 -12.34
C TRP A 666 2.35 -39.09 -13.07
N ASN A 667 1.59 -38.17 -13.67
CA ASN A 667 2.14 -37.03 -14.37
C ASN A 667 2.91 -36.08 -13.44
N GLU A 668 2.41 -35.83 -12.23
CA GLU A 668 3.05 -34.96 -11.25
C GLU A 668 4.41 -35.56 -10.80
N LEU A 669 4.44 -36.85 -10.44
CA LEU A 669 5.68 -37.52 -10.02
C LEU A 669 6.69 -37.63 -11.21
N TYR A 670 6.21 -37.96 -12.41
CA TYR A 670 7.03 -38.00 -13.60
C TYR A 670 7.70 -36.66 -13.87
N SER A 671 6.96 -35.57 -13.85
CA SER A 671 7.50 -34.23 -14.06
C SER A 671 8.58 -33.87 -13.03
N VAL A 672 8.35 -34.16 -11.75
CA VAL A 672 9.33 -33.90 -10.69
C VAL A 672 10.63 -34.68 -10.91
N LEU A 673 10.53 -35.97 -11.23
CA LEU A 673 11.73 -36.81 -11.47
C LEU A 673 12.44 -36.46 -12.77
N GLU A 674 11.71 -36.16 -13.84
CA GLU A 674 12.31 -35.76 -15.13
C GLU A 674 13.07 -34.43 -15.00
N GLU A 675 12.49 -33.45 -14.31
CA GLU A 675 13.13 -32.15 -14.04
C GLU A 675 14.43 -32.32 -13.26
N GLU A 676 14.44 -33.17 -12.23
CA GLU A 676 15.62 -33.46 -11.42
C GLU A 676 16.69 -34.18 -12.17
N PHE A 677 16.35 -35.29 -12.84
CA PHE A 677 17.31 -36.08 -13.63
C PHE A 677 17.90 -35.30 -14.81
N ALA A 678 17.13 -34.34 -15.35
CA ALA A 678 17.61 -33.48 -16.44
C ALA A 678 18.83 -32.63 -16.02
N LEU A 679 18.96 -32.26 -14.74
CA LEU A 679 20.12 -31.53 -14.23
C LEU A 679 21.41 -32.36 -14.29
N LEU A 680 21.28 -33.69 -14.20
CA LEU A 680 22.39 -34.62 -14.20
C LEU A 680 22.67 -35.26 -15.58
N LYS A 681 21.90 -34.92 -16.61
CA LYS A 681 21.96 -35.50 -17.94
C LYS A 681 23.35 -35.39 -18.61
N GLN A 682 24.10 -34.38 -18.27
CA GLN A 682 25.46 -34.18 -18.76
C GLN A 682 26.49 -35.14 -18.14
N TYR A 683 26.18 -35.68 -16.95
CA TYR A 683 27.06 -36.64 -16.24
C TYR A 683 26.61 -38.08 -16.40
N HIS A 684 25.30 -38.31 -16.39
CA HIS A 684 24.70 -39.64 -16.38
C HIS A 684 23.67 -39.77 -17.50
N LYS A 685 23.64 -40.93 -18.17
CA LYS A 685 22.68 -41.23 -19.23
C LYS A 685 21.47 -41.96 -18.65
N TYR A 686 20.29 -41.52 -19.04
CA TYR A 686 19.03 -42.18 -18.76
C TYR A 686 18.05 -42.00 -19.93
N SER A 687 16.98 -42.76 -19.96
CA SER A 687 15.90 -42.63 -20.95
C SER A 687 14.56 -42.27 -20.28
N ALA A 688 13.65 -41.67 -21.04
CA ALA A 688 12.28 -41.40 -20.56
C ALA A 688 11.55 -42.67 -20.10
N SER A 689 11.88 -43.84 -20.71
CA SER A 689 11.33 -45.14 -20.29
C SER A 689 11.83 -45.56 -18.90
N ASP A 690 13.08 -45.23 -18.52
CA ASP A 690 13.60 -45.54 -17.17
C ASP A 690 12.84 -44.75 -16.11
N VAL A 691 12.54 -43.48 -16.38
CA VAL A 691 11.75 -42.63 -15.50
C VAL A 691 10.30 -43.15 -15.39
N SER A 692 9.69 -43.51 -16.52
CA SER A 692 8.34 -44.07 -16.54
C SER A 692 8.25 -45.38 -15.71
N LEU A 693 9.22 -46.28 -15.88
CA LEU A 693 9.28 -47.54 -15.11
C LEU A 693 9.47 -47.30 -13.60
N LEU A 694 10.25 -46.28 -13.23
CA LEU A 694 10.39 -45.88 -11.83
C LEU A 694 9.07 -45.37 -11.26
N VAL A 695 8.38 -44.49 -11.98
CA VAL A 695 7.07 -43.95 -11.56
C VAL A 695 6.04 -45.07 -11.41
N ASP A 696 5.99 -45.99 -12.36
CA ASP A 696 5.09 -47.17 -12.31
C ASP A 696 5.39 -48.06 -11.12
N ALA A 697 6.68 -48.27 -10.78
CA ALA A 697 7.08 -49.06 -9.62
C ALA A 697 6.68 -48.39 -8.30
N VAL A 698 6.85 -47.05 -8.18
CA VAL A 698 6.51 -46.29 -6.97
C VAL A 698 5.01 -46.19 -6.74
N LEU A 699 4.21 -46.02 -7.79
CA LEU A 699 2.75 -45.91 -7.68
C LEU A 699 2.03 -47.25 -7.68
N GLY A 700 2.75 -48.34 -8.02
CA GLY A 700 2.24 -49.71 -7.98
C GLY A 700 2.41 -50.39 -6.60
N GLU A 701 3.28 -49.87 -5.73
CA GLU A 701 3.41 -50.28 -4.34
C GLU A 701 2.43 -49.49 -3.44
#